data_aa4a1a3e0aeb3cb9b74b9b40cdcfe7ff
#
_entry.id   aa4a1a3e0aeb3cb9b74b9b40cdcfe7ff
#
_cell.length_a   1.000
_cell.length_b   1.000
_cell.length_c   1.000
_cell.angle_alpha   90.00
_cell.angle_beta   90.00
_cell.angle_gamma   90.00
#
_symmetry.space_group_name_H-M   'P 1'
#
loop_
_entity.id
_entity.type
_entity.pdbx_description
1 polymer ?
#
loop_
_entity_poly.entity_id
_entity_poly.type
_entity_poly.pdbx_seq_one_letter_code
_entity_poly.pdbx_strand_id
1 'polypeptide(L)'
;MHGLLWKTVVVIVCVAAWGAYSAAQAQENDQPPVIKGIVQNQDLRRVAQAVVEVKNQEGEVVSSAVSNDAGEFKITVPEGGTYSVSAVQETYRSEYIVLTLGEEPPKPVTLTLSMTKEVALEVVSPLPPIQAKSSSETYSLNRREIDALPRGNNINLEDLLLTIPGAAYGSLKQVHIRQDHANLQFRIDGVPIPDTVSSTFSDVISPRAWERADIVLGGMEANVGNKAAALLDITTKSGTKPGFGSVQMFGGSNNTINPSVEYGGTIGQKFRYYFLNSHTATNRGIEPPTLGHSIFHGQSERNQAMFRGDYQYDNNNNFTLLFLNSIAKFQIPTLPGQVLNPSVVGLLPGGFTPVPSEMVDENQKENNQYGHVVWRHDINARNFFSMAGYFRHTRATFRTDPFNVLAYVPDEAEPFSAGSQDRTGYSGGVRFDYTFVHSKEHLIKAGFQVDRTQAINKTRLFTFLDDGLGNPTGGVINVNADNRLIGWRQEFWIQDQWSPNEHWTFNLGVRGDVVQYQRGEGQVSPRIGVTYRYNPAHAFHAFYGRLFTPPNLEAISFAKLNTGGTKAAPEDTTNNLPRAERAHYFQIGSTHALTDWATLQLTGYYKLANYLSDAGQFGTTPLLNYFAFERGWSRGADAALKVWFMENLTGRGNIAWGQCKGYGLQSGHFLLEAAEIADITTSSGVHCDHQQTLTASGVLSYRLFERTTITGQVLFASGLRTAEEGAKTNSSHSPTYTIYNFSISHVIPLPWHGQKFLIGFDIVNALDQKYFINQGEGSIGLGVSHAGMPRSFFFRGQWFF
;
A
#
# COMPACT_ATOMS: atom_id res chain seq x y z
N MET A 1 -2.06 42.26 -6.10
CA MET A 1 -3.43 41.73 -5.97
C MET A 1 -3.44 40.32 -5.37
N HIS A 2 -2.60 40.01 -4.38
CA HIS A 2 -2.50 38.68 -3.79
C HIS A 2 -2.85 38.63 -2.28
N GLY A 3 -3.44 39.69 -1.75
CA GLY A 3 -3.72 39.77 -0.29
C GLY A 3 -5.19 39.71 0.14
N LEU A 4 -6.15 39.58 -0.79
CA LEU A 4 -7.56 39.69 -0.45
C LEU A 4 -8.33 38.34 -0.41
N LEU A 5 -7.82 37.30 -1.06
CA LEU A 5 -8.50 35.98 -1.09
C LEU A 5 -8.36 35.15 0.19
N TRP A 6 -7.34 35.40 0.99
CA TRP A 6 -7.11 34.63 2.22
C TRP A 6 -8.01 35.02 3.39
N LYS A 7 -8.53 36.25 3.42
CA LYS A 7 -9.38 36.71 4.53
C LYS A 7 -10.84 36.26 4.39
N THR A 8 -11.30 35.97 3.17
CA THR A 8 -12.70 35.60 2.91
C THR A 8 -13.00 34.12 3.17
N VAL A 9 -12.04 33.23 2.98
CA VAL A 9 -12.22 31.77 3.19
C VAL A 9 -12.25 31.41 4.68
N VAL A 10 -11.48 32.10 5.52
CA VAL A 10 -11.47 31.84 6.97
C VAL A 10 -12.76 32.30 7.66
N VAL A 11 -13.40 33.35 7.14
CA VAL A 11 -14.65 33.89 7.73
C VAL A 11 -15.87 33.01 7.38
N ILE A 12 -15.91 32.37 6.23
CA ILE A 12 -17.04 31.50 5.83
C ILE A 12 -17.07 30.18 6.62
N VAL A 13 -15.93 29.65 7.02
CA VAL A 13 -15.86 28.42 7.81
C VAL A 13 -16.21 28.66 9.29
N CYS A 14 -15.95 29.85 9.82
CA CYS A 14 -16.29 30.17 11.21
C CYS A 14 -17.76 30.53 11.46
N VAL A 15 -18.49 31.00 10.45
CA VAL A 15 -19.90 31.43 10.62
C VAL A 15 -20.88 30.25 10.56
N ALA A 16 -20.52 29.14 9.91
CA ALA A 16 -21.35 27.93 9.86
C ALA A 16 -21.33 27.12 11.17
N ALA A 17 -20.37 27.37 12.08
CA ALA A 17 -20.22 26.64 13.33
C ALA A 17 -21.02 27.23 14.52
N TRP A 18 -21.64 28.40 14.36
CA TRP A 18 -22.28 29.10 15.48
C TRP A 18 -23.82 29.03 15.51
N GLY A 19 -24.44 28.40 14.53
CA GLY A 19 -25.91 28.37 14.37
C GLY A 19 -26.69 27.25 15.06
N ALA A 20 -26.04 26.31 15.74
CA ALA A 20 -26.67 25.07 16.24
C ALA A 20 -26.69 24.90 17.78
N TYR A 21 -26.54 25.96 18.52
CA TYR A 21 -26.53 25.88 19.99
C TYR A 21 -27.75 26.54 20.62
N SER A 22 -28.91 25.93 20.50
CA SER A 22 -30.02 26.03 21.49
C SER A 22 -31.24 25.23 21.09
N ALA A 23 -31.66 24.42 21.98
CA ALA A 23 -32.99 23.85 22.21
C ALA A 23 -33.03 22.31 22.30
N ALA A 24 -33.08 21.83 23.50
CA ALA A 24 -34.00 20.81 23.98
C ALA A 24 -33.80 20.60 25.49
N GLN A 25 -34.70 21.11 26.26
CA GLN A 25 -34.94 20.65 27.63
C GLN A 25 -36.33 20.06 27.77
N ALA A 26 -36.39 18.92 28.47
CA ALA A 26 -37.43 18.35 29.31
C ALA A 26 -38.61 17.64 28.67
N GLN A 27 -38.69 16.34 28.94
CA GLN A 27 -39.88 15.72 29.60
C GLN A 27 -39.50 14.35 30.13
N GLU A 28 -39.56 14.15 31.45
CA GLU A 28 -39.48 12.83 32.10
C GLU A 28 -40.70 11.97 31.74
N ASN A 29 -40.41 10.73 31.36
CA ASN A 29 -41.42 9.66 31.31
C ASN A 29 -40.74 8.37 31.77
N ASP A 30 -41.44 7.64 32.57
CA ASP A 30 -41.10 6.33 33.15
C ASP A 30 -40.87 5.28 32.04
N GLN A 31 -39.72 5.40 31.36
CA GLN A 31 -39.25 4.48 30.32
C GLN A 31 -38.11 3.61 30.88
N PRO A 32 -38.07 2.31 30.51
CA PRO A 32 -36.97 1.45 30.97
C PRO A 32 -35.60 2.06 30.64
N PRO A 33 -34.59 1.88 31.51
CA PRO A 33 -33.28 2.48 31.34
C PRO A 33 -32.66 2.15 29.98
N VAL A 34 -32.02 3.16 29.36
CA VAL A 34 -31.46 3.04 28.03
C VAL A 34 -29.97 3.35 28.07
N ILE A 35 -29.17 2.38 27.68
CA ILE A 35 -27.74 2.54 27.44
C ILE A 35 -27.52 3.01 26.01
N LYS A 36 -26.83 4.11 25.84
CA LYS A 36 -26.43 4.66 24.53
C LYS A 36 -24.91 4.68 24.45
N GLY A 37 -24.36 4.52 23.25
CA GLY A 37 -22.93 4.62 23.06
C GLY A 37 -22.52 4.48 21.61
N ILE A 38 -21.24 4.30 21.44
CA ILE A 38 -20.60 4.12 20.14
C ILE A 38 -19.66 2.93 20.19
N VAL A 39 -19.53 2.25 19.08
CA VAL A 39 -18.50 1.26 18.82
C VAL A 39 -17.49 1.86 17.87
N GLN A 40 -16.22 1.77 18.22
CA GLN A 40 -15.11 2.19 17.37
C GLN A 40 -14.01 1.10 17.35
N ASN A 41 -13.16 1.13 16.36
CA ASN A 41 -11.97 0.29 16.34
C ASN A 41 -10.80 0.98 17.06
N GLN A 42 -9.62 0.37 17.04
CA GLN A 42 -8.41 0.92 17.65
C GLN A 42 -7.94 2.24 17.00
N ASP A 43 -8.33 2.49 15.75
CA ASP A 43 -8.08 3.76 15.05
C ASP A 43 -9.09 4.84 15.38
N LEU A 44 -9.99 4.56 16.33
CA LEU A 44 -11.07 5.46 16.71
C LEU A 44 -12.09 5.68 15.61
N ARG A 45 -12.10 4.82 14.57
CA ARG A 45 -13.13 4.84 13.53
C ARG A 45 -14.38 4.15 14.03
N ARG A 46 -15.52 4.72 13.69
CA ARG A 46 -16.82 4.16 14.00
C ARG A 46 -16.99 2.82 13.30
N VAL A 47 -17.47 1.84 14.04
CA VAL A 47 -17.68 0.48 13.54
C VAL A 47 -19.16 0.21 13.44
N ALA A 48 -19.64 0.02 12.22
CA ALA A 48 -21.00 -0.43 11.93
C ALA A 48 -21.10 -1.94 12.11
N GLN A 49 -22.32 -2.43 12.38
CA GLN A 49 -22.63 -3.87 12.46
C GLN A 49 -21.89 -4.64 13.58
N ALA A 50 -21.35 -3.95 14.59
CA ALA A 50 -20.83 -4.60 15.78
C ALA A 50 -22.00 -4.99 16.71
N VAL A 51 -22.01 -6.21 17.19
CA VAL A 51 -22.98 -6.69 18.18
C VAL A 51 -22.58 -6.17 19.56
N VAL A 52 -23.44 -5.41 20.20
CA VAL A 52 -23.25 -4.93 21.57
C VAL A 52 -24.13 -5.76 22.50
N GLU A 53 -23.49 -6.36 23.51
CA GLU A 53 -24.13 -7.19 24.51
C GLU A 53 -24.14 -6.51 25.87
N VAL A 54 -25.26 -6.60 26.59
CA VAL A 54 -25.39 -6.18 27.99
C VAL A 54 -25.61 -7.42 28.83
N LYS A 55 -24.74 -7.66 29.81
CA LYS A 55 -24.83 -8.79 30.74
C LYS A 55 -25.13 -8.33 32.15
N ASN A 56 -25.93 -9.12 32.87
CA ASN A 56 -26.19 -8.93 34.31
C ASN A 56 -24.97 -9.33 35.15
N GLN A 57 -25.09 -9.26 36.49
CA GLN A 57 -24.01 -9.64 37.40
C GLN A 57 -23.71 -11.14 37.38
N GLU A 58 -24.69 -11.97 36.98
CA GLU A 58 -24.54 -13.41 36.80
C GLU A 58 -23.87 -13.81 35.48
N GLY A 59 -23.60 -12.81 34.59
CA GLY A 59 -22.95 -13.01 33.29
C GLY A 59 -23.89 -13.40 32.15
N GLU A 60 -25.23 -13.39 32.41
CA GLU A 60 -26.22 -13.66 31.38
C GLU A 60 -26.50 -12.44 30.50
N VAL A 61 -26.64 -12.64 29.18
CA VAL A 61 -27.01 -11.59 28.25
C VAL A 61 -28.47 -11.20 28.43
N VAL A 62 -28.72 -10.03 28.98
CA VAL A 62 -30.08 -9.52 29.23
C VAL A 62 -30.64 -8.68 28.08
N SER A 63 -29.76 -8.11 27.24
CA SER A 63 -30.15 -7.36 26.05
C SER A 63 -28.97 -7.25 25.07
N SER A 64 -29.30 -7.11 23.77
CA SER A 64 -28.28 -6.88 22.74
C SER A 64 -28.80 -5.92 21.66
N ALA A 65 -27.89 -5.25 20.97
CA ALA A 65 -28.18 -4.41 19.80
C ALA A 65 -26.98 -4.45 18.84
N VAL A 66 -27.24 -4.01 17.60
CA VAL A 66 -26.20 -3.89 16.59
C VAL A 66 -25.91 -2.40 16.35
N SER A 67 -24.64 -2.02 16.27
CA SER A 67 -24.26 -0.65 15.98
C SER A 67 -24.67 -0.27 14.54
N ASN A 68 -25.17 0.94 14.39
CA ASN A 68 -25.55 1.49 13.09
C ASN A 68 -24.32 1.95 12.26
N ASP A 69 -24.56 2.52 11.07
CA ASP A 69 -23.50 2.98 10.18
C ASP A 69 -22.63 4.12 10.76
N ALA A 70 -23.12 4.83 11.76
CA ALA A 70 -22.34 5.79 12.54
C ALA A 70 -21.61 5.16 13.72
N GLY A 71 -21.65 3.82 13.86
CA GLY A 71 -21.09 3.10 14.99
C GLY A 71 -21.87 3.28 16.29
N GLU A 72 -23.09 3.86 16.24
CA GLU A 72 -23.90 4.12 17.43
C GLU A 72 -24.75 2.91 17.79
N PHE A 73 -24.96 2.72 19.08
CA PHE A 73 -25.93 1.76 19.58
C PHE A 73 -26.85 2.36 20.65
N LYS A 74 -28.03 1.77 20.76
CA LYS A 74 -29.02 2.08 21.79
C LYS A 74 -29.63 0.77 22.30
N ILE A 75 -29.47 0.49 23.57
CA ILE A 75 -29.95 -0.75 24.20
C ILE A 75 -30.85 -0.39 25.36
N THR A 76 -32.03 -0.95 25.37
CA THR A 76 -32.97 -0.86 26.51
C THR A 76 -32.73 -2.07 27.42
N VAL A 77 -32.56 -1.85 28.70
CA VAL A 77 -32.45 -2.89 29.72
C VAL A 77 -33.69 -2.97 30.57
N PRO A 78 -34.04 -4.16 31.15
CA PRO A 78 -35.32 -4.37 31.78
C PRO A 78 -35.55 -3.48 33.01
N GLU A 79 -34.50 -3.20 33.79
CA GLU A 79 -34.61 -2.48 35.08
C GLU A 79 -33.30 -1.77 35.42
N GLY A 80 -33.31 -0.94 36.47
CA GLY A 80 -32.10 -0.36 37.04
C GLY A 80 -31.20 -1.44 37.69
N GLY A 81 -29.88 -1.27 37.62
CA GLY A 81 -28.94 -2.22 38.17
C GLY A 81 -27.52 -2.06 37.64
N THR A 82 -26.64 -2.99 38.00
CA THR A 82 -25.25 -2.99 37.51
C THR A 82 -25.12 -3.98 36.36
N TYR A 83 -24.65 -3.50 35.23
CA TYR A 83 -24.50 -4.25 34.00
C TYR A 83 -23.10 -4.13 33.45
N SER A 84 -22.64 -5.16 32.75
CA SER A 84 -21.43 -5.10 31.94
C SER A 84 -21.80 -5.02 30.44
N VAL A 85 -21.20 -4.06 29.75
CA VAL A 85 -21.46 -3.81 28.33
C VAL A 85 -20.19 -4.06 27.53
N SER A 86 -20.29 -4.83 26.44
CA SER A 86 -19.19 -5.07 25.52
C SER A 86 -19.68 -5.13 24.07
N ALA A 87 -18.79 -4.89 23.11
CA ALA A 87 -19.07 -5.06 21.70
C ALA A 87 -18.20 -6.14 21.08
N VAL A 88 -18.75 -6.85 20.09
CA VAL A 88 -18.07 -7.89 19.32
C VAL A 88 -18.32 -7.66 17.86
N GLN A 89 -17.27 -7.76 17.04
CA GLN A 89 -17.37 -7.84 15.59
C GLN A 89 -16.26 -8.74 15.05
N GLU A 90 -16.65 -9.83 14.41
CA GLU A 90 -15.71 -10.87 13.94
C GLU A 90 -14.79 -11.38 15.08
N THR A 91 -13.48 -11.16 14.94
CA THR A 91 -12.46 -11.54 15.93
C THR A 91 -12.11 -10.42 16.89
N TYR A 92 -12.83 -9.31 16.83
CA TYR A 92 -12.60 -8.14 17.67
C TYR A 92 -13.66 -8.05 18.77
N ARG A 93 -13.21 -7.74 19.97
CA ARG A 93 -14.09 -7.53 21.13
C ARG A 93 -13.64 -6.28 21.89
N SER A 94 -14.57 -5.52 22.45
CA SER A 94 -14.24 -4.45 23.39
C SER A 94 -13.98 -5.04 24.79
N GLU A 95 -13.27 -4.27 25.63
CA GLU A 95 -13.32 -4.51 27.07
C GLU A 95 -14.75 -4.35 27.59
N TYR A 96 -15.07 -5.04 28.70
CA TYR A 96 -16.34 -4.84 29.41
C TYR A 96 -16.30 -3.51 30.15
N ILE A 97 -17.34 -2.68 29.93
CA ILE A 97 -17.58 -1.47 30.72
C ILE A 97 -18.68 -1.76 31.72
N VAL A 98 -18.39 -1.65 32.99
CA VAL A 98 -19.39 -1.82 34.06
C VAL A 98 -20.14 -0.51 34.27
N LEU A 99 -21.47 -0.56 34.17
CA LEU A 99 -22.38 0.56 34.34
C LEU A 99 -23.37 0.27 35.46
N THR A 100 -23.56 1.22 36.36
CA THR A 100 -24.65 1.18 37.33
C THR A 100 -25.73 2.17 36.88
N LEU A 101 -26.90 1.63 36.54
CA LEU A 101 -28.05 2.40 36.08
C LEU A 101 -28.96 2.73 37.28
N GLY A 102 -29.09 4.02 37.60
CA GLY A 102 -29.92 4.57 38.61
C GLY A 102 -30.95 5.57 38.03
N GLU A 103 -31.41 6.54 38.84
CA GLU A 103 -32.39 7.56 38.43
C GLU A 103 -31.84 8.55 37.38
N GLU A 104 -30.50 8.72 37.30
CA GLU A 104 -29.89 9.55 36.26
C GLU A 104 -29.60 8.72 34.97
N PRO A 105 -29.84 9.27 33.77
CA PRO A 105 -29.51 8.59 32.54
C PRO A 105 -27.98 8.37 32.45
N PRO A 106 -27.52 7.16 32.07
CA PRO A 106 -26.09 6.87 32.01
C PRO A 106 -25.42 7.70 30.90
N LYS A 107 -24.18 8.11 31.17
CA LYS A 107 -23.36 8.78 30.15
C LYS A 107 -23.16 7.85 28.94
N PRO A 108 -23.10 8.39 27.72
CA PRO A 108 -22.83 7.57 26.54
C PRO A 108 -21.53 6.77 26.66
N VAL A 109 -21.57 5.52 26.28
CA VAL A 109 -20.45 4.57 26.42
C VAL A 109 -19.67 4.47 25.12
N THR A 110 -18.37 4.47 25.20
CA THR A 110 -17.48 4.20 24.05
C THR A 110 -16.87 2.82 24.19
N LEU A 111 -17.22 1.93 23.28
CA LEU A 111 -16.69 0.55 23.21
C LEU A 111 -15.64 0.51 22.09
N THR A 112 -14.38 0.27 22.46
CA THR A 112 -13.30 0.17 21.48
C THR A 112 -12.97 -1.29 21.21
N LEU A 113 -13.19 -1.73 19.99
CA LEU A 113 -12.88 -3.09 19.53
C LEU A 113 -11.36 -3.26 19.42
N SER A 114 -10.84 -4.24 20.11
CA SER A 114 -9.46 -4.71 20.03
C SER A 114 -9.42 -6.22 19.84
N MET A 115 -8.35 -6.74 19.25
CA MET A 115 -8.17 -8.18 19.16
C MET A 115 -7.96 -8.77 20.56
N THR A 116 -8.78 -9.71 20.98
CA THR A 116 -8.65 -10.30 22.30
C THR A 116 -7.48 -11.27 22.36
N LYS A 117 -6.74 -11.24 23.46
CA LYS A 117 -5.62 -12.16 23.74
C LYS A 117 -6.10 -13.63 23.91
N GLU A 118 -7.40 -13.84 24.09
CA GLU A 118 -8.06 -15.13 24.36
C GLU A 118 -8.81 -15.67 23.14
N VAL A 119 -8.33 -15.49 21.92
CA VAL A 119 -8.88 -16.21 20.77
C VAL A 119 -8.24 -17.59 20.67
N ALA A 120 -8.36 -18.35 21.74
CA ALA A 120 -8.44 -19.79 21.66
C ALA A 120 -9.87 -20.11 22.05
N LEU A 121 -10.75 -20.49 21.17
CA LEU A 121 -12.09 -21.00 21.44
C LEU A 121 -13.22 -19.97 21.67
N GLU A 122 -13.56 -19.18 20.70
CA GLU A 122 -14.97 -18.85 20.52
C GLU A 122 -15.33 -18.88 19.05
N VAL A 123 -16.48 -19.48 18.78
CA VAL A 123 -17.12 -19.66 17.48
C VAL A 123 -17.00 -18.37 16.68
N VAL A 124 -16.15 -18.43 15.69
CA VAL A 124 -16.05 -17.34 14.75
C VAL A 124 -17.35 -17.30 13.97
N SER A 125 -18.02 -16.18 14.06
CA SER A 125 -19.15 -15.86 13.21
C SER A 125 -18.86 -16.21 11.75
N PRO A 126 -19.83 -16.69 11.01
CA PRO A 126 -19.73 -16.90 9.57
C PRO A 126 -19.17 -15.66 8.86
N LEU A 127 -18.72 -15.85 7.62
CA LEU A 127 -18.15 -14.80 6.76
C LEU A 127 -18.78 -13.42 7.00
N PRO A 128 -18.01 -12.33 7.01
CA PRO A 128 -18.57 -11.00 7.24
C PRO A 128 -19.73 -10.74 6.27
N PRO A 129 -20.80 -10.07 6.73
CA PRO A 129 -21.92 -9.76 5.87
C PRO A 129 -21.44 -9.01 4.63
N ILE A 130 -22.02 -9.34 3.48
CA ILE A 130 -21.70 -8.69 2.21
C ILE A 130 -21.78 -7.17 2.40
N GLN A 131 -20.73 -6.45 2.02
CA GLN A 131 -20.66 -4.97 2.14
C GLN A 131 -21.68 -4.33 1.19
N ALA A 132 -22.94 -4.38 1.57
CA ALA A 132 -24.05 -3.97 0.73
C ALA A 132 -24.15 -2.45 0.47
N LYS A 133 -23.34 -1.64 1.15
CA LYS A 133 -23.38 -0.18 1.03
C LYS A 133 -22.15 0.42 0.37
N SER A 134 -21.14 -0.37 0.07
CA SER A 134 -19.94 0.08 -0.64
C SER A 134 -19.95 -0.37 -2.08
N SER A 135 -19.69 0.57 -2.99
CA SER A 135 -19.36 0.26 -4.39
C SER A 135 -17.89 -0.09 -4.60
N SER A 136 -17.09 -0.04 -3.53
CA SER A 136 -15.68 -0.38 -3.55
C SER A 136 -15.48 -1.87 -3.46
N GLU A 137 -14.55 -2.40 -4.25
CA GLU A 137 -14.07 -3.75 -4.10
C GLU A 137 -12.90 -3.74 -3.10
N THR A 138 -13.08 -4.39 -1.97
CA THR A 138 -12.11 -4.37 -0.88
C THR A 138 -11.70 -5.78 -0.47
N TYR A 139 -10.40 -6.02 -0.42
CA TYR A 139 -9.78 -7.23 0.10
C TYR A 139 -9.18 -6.92 1.46
N SER A 140 -9.77 -7.49 2.49
CA SER A 140 -9.29 -7.32 3.87
C SER A 140 -8.40 -8.47 4.29
N LEU A 141 -7.30 -8.12 4.95
CA LEU A 141 -6.35 -9.03 5.57
C LEU A 141 -6.25 -8.68 7.04
N ASN A 142 -6.76 -9.51 7.91
CA ASN A 142 -6.61 -9.33 9.35
C ASN A 142 -5.29 -9.96 9.84
N ARG A 143 -4.94 -9.70 11.09
CA ARG A 143 -3.71 -10.19 11.71
C ARG A 143 -3.55 -11.70 11.60
N ARG A 144 -4.61 -12.48 11.89
CA ARG A 144 -4.59 -13.93 11.84
C ARG A 144 -4.31 -14.46 10.43
N GLU A 145 -4.90 -13.84 9.42
CA GLU A 145 -4.67 -14.19 8.01
C GLU A 145 -3.23 -13.90 7.60
N ILE A 146 -2.66 -12.75 8.03
CA ILE A 146 -1.26 -12.40 7.76
C ILE A 146 -0.31 -13.39 8.45
N ASP A 147 -0.55 -13.73 9.72
CA ASP A 147 0.31 -14.64 10.48
C ASP A 147 0.28 -16.08 9.96
N ALA A 148 -0.81 -16.48 9.30
CA ALA A 148 -0.98 -17.78 8.69
C ALA A 148 -0.25 -17.93 7.35
N LEU A 149 0.10 -16.84 6.66
CA LEU A 149 0.86 -16.91 5.39
C LEU A 149 2.26 -17.52 5.61
N PRO A 150 2.85 -18.14 4.58
CA PRO A 150 4.26 -18.51 4.62
C PRO A 150 5.16 -17.32 5.00
N ARG A 151 6.11 -17.53 5.92
CA ARG A 151 6.91 -16.53 6.64
C ARG A 151 6.12 -15.69 7.66
N GLY A 152 4.79 -15.81 7.75
CA GLY A 152 3.95 -15.10 8.71
C GLY A 152 4.14 -13.60 8.67
N ASN A 153 4.32 -12.99 9.84
CA ASN A 153 4.54 -11.54 9.96
C ASN A 153 5.93 -11.05 9.46
N ASN A 154 6.78 -11.94 8.94
CA ASN A 154 8.03 -11.58 8.25
C ASN A 154 7.87 -11.59 6.72
N ILE A 155 6.65 -11.77 6.22
CA ILE A 155 6.36 -11.64 4.79
C ILE A 155 6.70 -10.21 4.33
N ASN A 156 7.27 -10.09 3.13
CA ASN A 156 7.47 -8.79 2.52
C ASN A 156 6.15 -8.23 2.01
N LEU A 157 6.07 -6.90 1.84
CA LEU A 157 4.89 -6.24 1.31
C LEU A 157 4.50 -6.77 -0.08
N GLU A 158 5.47 -6.90 -0.97
CA GLU A 158 5.26 -7.41 -2.32
C GLU A 158 4.65 -8.81 -2.33
N ASP A 159 5.18 -9.74 -1.54
CA ASP A 159 4.65 -11.11 -1.48
C ASP A 159 3.22 -11.16 -0.86
N LEU A 160 2.93 -10.25 0.07
CA LEU A 160 1.59 -10.11 0.62
C LEU A 160 0.61 -9.60 -0.44
N LEU A 161 1.01 -8.58 -1.22
CA LEU A 161 0.18 -8.02 -2.29
C LEU A 161 -0.08 -9.02 -3.42
N LEU A 162 0.81 -9.97 -3.69
CA LEU A 162 0.58 -11.05 -4.66
C LEU A 162 -0.55 -12.01 -4.28
N THR A 163 -1.11 -11.90 -3.07
CA THR A 163 -2.31 -12.66 -2.67
C THR A 163 -3.62 -12.02 -3.11
N ILE A 164 -3.59 -10.85 -3.79
CA ILE A 164 -4.75 -10.10 -4.25
C ILE A 164 -4.96 -10.26 -5.76
N PRO A 165 -6.21 -10.17 -6.26
CA PRO A 165 -6.48 -10.27 -7.70
C PRO A 165 -5.78 -9.20 -8.52
N GLY A 166 -5.24 -9.59 -9.66
CA GLY A 166 -4.61 -8.68 -10.61
C GLY A 166 -3.31 -8.05 -10.15
N ALA A 167 -2.74 -8.55 -9.05
CA ALA A 167 -1.40 -8.15 -8.62
C ALA A 167 -0.34 -8.89 -9.44
N ALA A 168 0.61 -8.15 -10.00
CA ALA A 168 1.74 -8.64 -10.75
C ALA A 168 3.04 -8.11 -10.14
N TYR A 169 4.05 -8.97 -10.03
CA TYR A 169 5.37 -8.58 -9.55
C TYR A 169 6.22 -8.10 -10.72
N GLY A 170 6.60 -6.82 -10.68
CA GLY A 170 7.34 -6.14 -11.74
C GLY A 170 8.86 -6.13 -11.58
N SER A 171 9.42 -6.89 -10.65
CA SER A 171 10.82 -6.77 -10.20
C SER A 171 11.11 -5.53 -9.33
N LEU A 172 12.32 -5.47 -8.76
CA LEU A 172 12.79 -4.33 -7.94
C LEU A 172 11.79 -3.91 -6.86
N LYS A 173 11.10 -4.92 -6.27
CA LYS A 173 10.06 -4.77 -5.23
C LYS A 173 8.83 -3.96 -5.66
N GLN A 174 8.61 -3.83 -6.95
CA GLN A 174 7.42 -3.16 -7.47
C GLN A 174 6.29 -4.16 -7.67
N VAL A 175 5.10 -3.77 -7.24
CA VAL A 175 3.87 -4.51 -7.48
C VAL A 175 2.91 -3.62 -8.27
N HIS A 176 2.46 -4.13 -9.38
CA HIS A 176 1.48 -3.51 -10.25
C HIS A 176 0.12 -4.15 -9.98
N ILE A 177 -0.93 -3.35 -9.88
CA ILE A 177 -2.28 -3.84 -9.65
C ILE A 177 -3.16 -3.44 -10.82
N ARG A 178 -3.90 -4.42 -11.40
CA ARG A 178 -4.80 -4.18 -12.52
C ARG A 178 -4.12 -3.52 -13.72
N GLN A 179 -2.89 -3.91 -13.99
CA GLN A 179 -2.07 -3.43 -15.11
C GLN A 179 -1.71 -1.93 -15.00
N ASP A 180 -1.77 -1.35 -13.81
CA ASP A 180 -1.39 0.04 -13.55
C ASP A 180 0.00 0.10 -12.91
N HIS A 181 0.89 0.95 -13.42
CA HIS A 181 2.28 0.98 -12.99
C HIS A 181 2.42 1.58 -11.59
N ALA A 182 2.64 0.72 -10.58
CA ALA A 182 2.94 1.06 -9.18
C ALA A 182 2.14 2.26 -8.60
N ASN A 183 0.97 2.55 -9.14
CA ASN A 183 0.08 3.64 -8.74
C ASN A 183 -0.72 3.30 -7.48
N LEU A 184 -0.01 2.83 -6.44
CA LEU A 184 -0.61 2.48 -5.16
C LEU A 184 -0.61 3.69 -4.23
N GLN A 185 -1.76 3.99 -3.65
CA GLN A 185 -1.83 4.91 -2.53
C GLN A 185 -1.72 4.12 -1.22
N PHE A 186 -0.87 4.58 -0.33
CA PHE A 186 -0.77 4.06 1.03
C PHE A 186 -1.46 5.02 1.99
N ARG A 187 -2.23 4.46 2.92
CA ARG A 187 -2.84 5.18 4.03
C ARG A 187 -2.56 4.42 5.32
N ILE A 188 -2.10 5.09 6.35
CA ILE A 188 -1.86 4.49 7.66
C ILE A 188 -2.75 5.20 8.68
N ASP A 189 -3.56 4.42 9.40
CA ASP A 189 -4.50 4.91 10.40
C ASP A 189 -5.38 6.08 9.88
N GLY A 190 -5.79 6.00 8.59
CA GLY A 190 -6.62 7.00 7.92
C GLY A 190 -5.88 8.16 7.27
N VAL A 191 -4.57 8.29 7.48
CA VAL A 191 -3.76 9.39 6.93
C VAL A 191 -2.97 8.92 5.71
N PRO A 192 -3.12 9.55 4.54
CA PRO A 192 -2.33 9.19 3.36
C PRO A 192 -0.84 9.46 3.59
N ILE A 193 0.00 8.55 3.13
CA ILE A 193 1.45 8.80 3.08
C ILE A 193 1.71 9.69 1.86
N PRO A 194 2.33 10.88 2.02
CA PRO A 194 2.69 11.74 0.91
C PRO A 194 3.66 11.05 -0.05
N ASP A 195 3.48 11.26 -1.34
CA ASP A 195 4.48 10.87 -2.33
C ASP A 195 5.76 11.70 -2.11
N THR A 196 6.90 11.02 -2.13
CA THR A 196 8.23 11.62 -2.06
C THR A 196 9.13 10.90 -3.06
N VAL A 197 10.30 10.41 -2.66
CA VAL A 197 11.17 9.65 -3.55
C VAL A 197 10.51 8.32 -3.90
N SER A 198 10.31 8.08 -5.19
CA SER A 198 9.86 6.81 -5.75
C SER A 198 11.02 5.80 -5.85
N SER A 199 10.70 4.55 -6.14
CA SER A 199 11.70 3.49 -6.39
C SER A 199 12.67 3.25 -5.23
N THR A 200 12.15 3.32 -4.02
CA THR A 200 12.87 2.80 -2.85
C THR A 200 12.58 1.30 -2.73
N PHE A 201 13.59 0.53 -2.33
CA PHE A 201 13.47 -0.91 -2.10
C PHE A 201 13.01 -1.26 -0.69
N SER A 202 12.98 -0.28 0.22
CA SER A 202 12.53 -0.46 1.60
C SER A 202 11.08 -0.07 1.78
N ASP A 203 10.33 -0.94 2.46
CA ASP A 203 8.97 -0.63 2.90
C ASP A 203 8.98 0.47 3.95
N VAL A 204 7.97 1.32 3.93
CA VAL A 204 7.79 2.36 4.95
C VAL A 204 7.44 1.74 6.29
N ILE A 205 6.61 0.69 6.29
CA ILE A 205 6.09 0.04 7.49
C ILE A 205 6.13 -1.49 7.34
N SER A 206 6.65 -2.17 8.35
CA SER A 206 6.66 -3.63 8.40
C SER A 206 5.25 -4.21 8.55
N PRO A 207 4.88 -5.29 7.82
CA PRO A 207 3.63 -6.01 8.02
C PRO A 207 3.43 -6.52 9.46
N ARG A 208 4.51 -6.64 10.23
CA ARG A 208 4.46 -6.95 11.65
C ARG A 208 3.67 -5.94 12.47
N ALA A 209 3.73 -4.67 12.10
CA ALA A 209 3.03 -3.58 12.78
C ALA A 209 1.52 -3.53 12.45
N TRP A 210 1.07 -4.30 11.44
CA TRP A 210 -0.31 -4.22 10.97
C TRP A 210 -1.25 -5.04 11.85
N GLU A 211 -2.35 -4.46 12.20
CA GLU A 211 -3.50 -5.15 12.77
C GLU A 211 -4.42 -5.65 11.66
N ARG A 212 -4.59 -4.80 10.64
CA ARG A 212 -5.40 -5.06 9.46
C ARG A 212 -4.87 -4.28 8.26
N ALA A 213 -5.09 -4.81 7.09
CA ALA A 213 -4.91 -4.10 5.83
C ALA A 213 -6.14 -4.28 4.95
N ASP A 214 -6.66 -3.16 4.44
CA ASP A 214 -7.75 -3.12 3.47
C ASP A 214 -7.19 -2.65 2.14
N ILE A 215 -7.29 -3.50 1.12
CA ILE A 215 -6.84 -3.20 -0.23
C ILE A 215 -8.07 -2.93 -1.09
N VAL A 216 -8.22 -1.65 -1.49
CA VAL A 216 -9.35 -1.19 -2.31
C VAL A 216 -8.91 -1.14 -3.77
N LEU A 217 -9.53 -1.97 -4.61
CA LEU A 217 -9.17 -2.16 -6.03
C LEU A 217 -10.06 -1.40 -7.01
N GLY A 218 -10.79 -0.43 -6.60
CA GLY A 218 -11.69 0.36 -7.44
C GLY A 218 -12.91 0.78 -6.66
N GLY A 219 -13.83 1.48 -7.29
CA GLY A 219 -14.98 2.05 -6.58
C GLY A 219 -14.59 3.07 -5.51
N MET A 220 -13.43 3.70 -5.65
CA MET A 220 -12.83 4.56 -4.63
C MET A 220 -13.70 5.76 -4.30
N GLU A 221 -13.95 5.99 -3.02
CA GLU A 221 -14.69 7.16 -2.51
C GLU A 221 -13.99 8.48 -2.90
N ALA A 222 -14.72 9.60 -2.83
CA ALA A 222 -14.21 10.91 -3.23
C ALA A 222 -13.02 11.40 -2.38
N ASN A 223 -12.86 10.91 -1.15
CA ASN A 223 -11.74 11.21 -0.27
C ASN A 223 -10.41 10.51 -0.64
N VAL A 224 -10.45 9.60 -1.63
CA VAL A 224 -9.27 8.90 -2.16
C VAL A 224 -8.86 9.51 -3.49
N GLY A 225 -7.61 9.89 -3.68
CA GLY A 225 -7.11 10.52 -4.91
C GLY A 225 -5.63 10.27 -5.14
N ASN A 226 -5.08 10.91 -6.18
CA ASN A 226 -3.67 10.91 -6.60
C ASN A 226 -3.11 9.61 -7.15
N LYS A 227 -3.73 8.48 -6.91
CA LYS A 227 -3.33 7.19 -7.45
C LYS A 227 -4.57 6.47 -7.99
N ALA A 228 -4.38 5.72 -9.07
CA ALA A 228 -5.49 5.15 -9.81
C ALA A 228 -5.62 3.63 -9.62
N ALA A 229 -4.54 2.92 -9.28
CA ALA A 229 -4.53 1.46 -9.26
C ALA A 229 -5.23 0.88 -8.04
N ALA A 230 -4.78 1.22 -6.85
CA ALA A 230 -5.35 0.73 -5.60
C ALA A 230 -5.02 1.62 -4.40
N LEU A 231 -5.80 1.48 -3.33
CA LEU A 231 -5.49 2.02 -2.01
C LEU A 231 -5.16 0.87 -1.06
N LEU A 232 -4.00 0.93 -0.43
CA LEU A 232 -3.64 0.08 0.71
C LEU A 232 -3.86 0.87 2.00
N ASP A 233 -4.93 0.56 2.71
CA ASP A 233 -5.31 1.19 3.96
C ASP A 233 -4.90 0.32 5.13
N ILE A 234 -3.87 0.73 5.84
CA ILE A 234 -3.26 -0.03 6.92
C ILE A 234 -3.75 0.51 8.26
N THR A 235 -4.30 -0.37 9.06
CA THR A 235 -4.56 -0.14 10.47
C THR A 235 -3.39 -0.71 11.27
N THR A 236 -2.75 0.10 12.09
CA THR A 236 -1.61 -0.35 12.90
C THR A 236 -2.04 -0.87 14.26
N LYS A 237 -1.21 -1.74 14.87
CA LYS A 237 -1.41 -2.20 16.24
C LYS A 237 -1.36 -1.02 17.23
N SER A 238 -2.13 -1.13 18.31
CA SER A 238 -2.13 -0.19 19.44
C SER A 238 -1.92 -0.95 20.76
N GLY A 239 -1.66 -0.24 21.84
CA GLY A 239 -1.53 -0.82 23.16
C GLY A 239 -2.85 -1.34 23.71
N THR A 240 -2.80 -2.42 24.51
CA THR A 240 -3.95 -3.04 25.17
C THR A 240 -3.73 -3.16 26.68
N LYS A 241 -4.79 -3.47 27.42
CA LYS A 241 -4.73 -3.83 28.82
C LYS A 241 -5.37 -5.22 29.01
N PRO A 242 -4.65 -6.24 29.54
CA PRO A 242 -3.23 -6.20 29.90
C PRO A 242 -2.33 -5.90 28.70
N GLY A 243 -1.14 -5.40 28.96
CA GLY A 243 -0.12 -5.17 27.92
C GLY A 243 0.31 -6.50 27.28
N PHE A 244 0.89 -6.41 26.09
CA PHE A 244 1.44 -7.55 25.38
C PHE A 244 2.80 -7.22 24.81
N GLY A 245 3.63 -8.21 24.65
CA GLY A 245 4.92 -8.07 23.99
C GLY A 245 5.33 -9.32 23.27
N SER A 246 6.28 -9.18 22.35
CA SER A 246 6.96 -10.33 21.77
C SER A 246 8.39 -10.03 21.39
N VAL A 247 9.23 -11.05 21.50
CA VAL A 247 10.58 -11.11 20.92
C VAL A 247 10.58 -12.23 19.90
N GLN A 248 11.07 -11.94 18.71
CA GLN A 248 11.13 -12.93 17.63
C GLN A 248 12.52 -12.97 17.01
N MET A 249 12.94 -14.17 16.64
CA MET A 249 14.02 -14.45 15.71
C MET A 249 13.45 -15.18 14.50
N PHE A 250 13.70 -14.63 13.32
CA PHE A 250 13.41 -15.25 12.03
C PHE A 250 14.70 -15.35 11.24
N GLY A 251 14.91 -16.46 10.52
CA GLY A 251 16.12 -16.63 9.73
C GLY A 251 16.07 -17.86 8.85
N GLY A 252 17.03 -17.99 7.94
CA GLY A 252 17.09 -19.13 7.03
C GLY A 252 17.98 -18.91 5.80
N SER A 253 17.48 -19.38 4.67
CA SER A 253 18.19 -19.31 3.38
C SER A 253 18.69 -17.89 3.07
N ASN A 254 19.73 -17.80 2.24
CA ASN A 254 20.41 -16.57 1.87
C ASN A 254 20.98 -15.79 3.07
N ASN A 255 21.41 -16.49 4.12
CA ASN A 255 21.90 -15.90 5.37
C ASN A 255 20.91 -14.87 5.95
N THR A 256 19.63 -15.09 5.76
CA THR A 256 18.60 -14.19 6.27
C THR A 256 18.51 -14.30 7.78
N ILE A 257 18.54 -13.15 8.45
CA ILE A 257 18.26 -13.00 9.87
C ILE A 257 17.35 -11.80 10.09
N ASN A 258 16.36 -11.94 10.99
CA ASN A 258 15.44 -10.85 11.36
C ASN A 258 15.08 -10.94 12.85
N PRO A 259 15.91 -10.42 13.76
CA PRO A 259 15.50 -10.16 15.13
C PRO A 259 14.49 -9.01 15.18
N SER A 260 13.49 -9.16 16.03
CA SER A 260 12.52 -8.11 16.25
C SER A 260 11.91 -8.15 17.65
N VAL A 261 11.48 -6.98 18.13
CA VAL A 261 10.81 -6.77 19.40
C VAL A 261 9.62 -5.87 19.21
N GLU A 262 8.52 -6.22 19.84
CA GLU A 262 7.33 -5.36 19.93
C GLU A 262 6.78 -5.37 21.35
N TYR A 263 6.20 -4.24 21.75
CA TYR A 263 5.49 -4.11 23.01
C TYR A 263 4.38 -3.10 22.89
N GLY A 264 3.21 -3.44 23.47
CA GLY A 264 2.05 -2.55 23.55
C GLY A 264 1.43 -2.59 24.94
N GLY A 265 0.99 -1.44 25.44
CA GLY A 265 0.43 -1.35 26.76
C GLY A 265 -0.34 -0.07 26.99
N THR A 266 -0.76 0.15 28.25
CA THR A 266 -1.48 1.35 28.67
C THR A 266 -0.80 2.01 29.86
N ILE A 267 -0.87 3.34 29.92
CA ILE A 267 -0.49 4.14 31.10
C ILE A 267 -1.76 4.81 31.62
N GLY A 268 -2.19 4.37 32.80
CA GLY A 268 -3.50 4.77 33.34
C GLY A 268 -4.65 4.24 32.48
N GLN A 269 -5.72 5.06 32.34
CA GLN A 269 -6.92 4.70 31.57
C GLN A 269 -7.00 5.44 30.23
N LYS A 270 -6.15 6.44 30.00
CA LYS A 270 -6.27 7.37 28.89
C LYS A 270 -5.20 7.26 27.81
N PHE A 271 -4.05 6.66 28.12
CA PHE A 271 -2.93 6.59 27.18
C PHE A 271 -2.58 5.15 26.85
N ARG A 272 -2.62 4.81 25.56
CA ARG A 272 -2.16 3.55 24.98
C ARG A 272 -0.94 3.81 24.14
N TYR A 273 0.00 2.87 24.14
CA TYR A 273 1.21 2.97 23.34
C TYR A 273 1.60 1.63 22.74
N TYR A 274 2.23 1.68 21.59
CA TYR A 274 2.81 0.53 20.91
C TYR A 274 4.16 0.91 20.33
N PHE A 275 5.11 -0.01 20.43
CA PHE A 275 6.45 0.11 19.89
C PHE A 275 6.83 -1.16 19.15
N LEU A 276 7.52 -1.01 18.02
CA LEU A 276 8.12 -2.09 17.24
C LEU A 276 9.50 -1.68 16.78
N ASN A 277 10.48 -2.60 16.87
CA ASN A 277 11.73 -2.53 16.13
C ASN A 277 12.01 -3.87 15.47
N SER A 278 12.45 -3.85 14.22
CA SER A 278 12.79 -5.01 13.42
C SER A 278 14.04 -4.71 12.59
N HIS A 279 15.02 -5.60 12.66
CA HIS A 279 16.24 -5.53 11.85
C HIS A 279 16.31 -6.74 10.92
N THR A 280 16.54 -6.52 9.64
CA THR A 280 16.68 -7.59 8.63
C THR A 280 18.04 -7.48 7.96
N ALA A 281 18.77 -8.58 7.89
CA ALA A 281 19.95 -8.73 7.06
C ALA A 281 19.82 -9.98 6.19
N THR A 282 20.22 -9.90 4.93
CA THR A 282 20.15 -11.02 3.98
C THR A 282 21.14 -10.82 2.83
N ASN A 283 21.59 -11.92 2.21
CA ASN A 283 22.39 -11.88 0.99
C ASN A 283 21.53 -11.78 -0.29
N ARG A 284 20.19 -11.72 -0.14
CA ARG A 284 19.23 -11.55 -1.25
C ARG A 284 18.34 -10.35 -0.99
N GLY A 285 18.91 -9.17 -1.04
CA GLY A 285 18.18 -7.91 -0.79
C GLY A 285 17.31 -7.48 -1.95
N ILE A 286 17.81 -7.68 -3.17
CA ILE A 286 17.16 -7.42 -4.45
C ILE A 286 17.25 -8.71 -5.28
N GLU A 287 16.42 -8.85 -6.29
CA GLU A 287 16.40 -9.99 -7.20
C GLU A 287 17.72 -10.05 -8.00
N PRO A 288 18.51 -11.13 -7.89
CA PRO A 288 19.77 -11.24 -8.64
C PRO A 288 19.51 -11.62 -10.11
N PRO A 289 20.48 -11.37 -11.00
CA PRO A 289 20.39 -11.79 -12.39
C PRO A 289 20.63 -13.31 -12.58
N THR A 290 21.11 -14.00 -11.54
CA THR A 290 21.44 -15.41 -11.60
C THR A 290 20.32 -16.28 -11.04
N LEU A 291 20.00 -17.37 -11.76
CA LEU A 291 19.10 -18.40 -11.25
C LEU A 291 19.79 -19.22 -10.14
N GLY A 292 19.02 -19.61 -9.12
CA GLY A 292 19.49 -20.45 -8.03
C GLY A 292 20.02 -19.66 -6.82
N HIS A 293 21.01 -20.23 -6.11
CA HIS A 293 21.47 -19.71 -4.82
C HIS A 293 22.72 -18.84 -4.89
N SER A 294 23.40 -18.84 -6.03
CA SER A 294 24.60 -18.01 -6.22
C SER A 294 24.21 -16.56 -6.47
N ILE A 295 24.55 -15.69 -5.54
CA ILE A 295 24.22 -14.26 -5.62
C ILE A 295 25.52 -13.49 -5.44
N PHE A 296 25.84 -12.66 -6.42
CA PHE A 296 26.98 -11.76 -6.40
C PHE A 296 26.50 -10.36 -6.08
N HIS A 297 27.13 -9.72 -5.10
CA HIS A 297 26.84 -8.35 -4.69
C HIS A 297 25.33 -8.13 -4.35
N GLY A 298 24.77 -9.00 -3.50
CA GLY A 298 23.34 -8.98 -3.20
C GLY A 298 22.98 -8.71 -1.73
N GLN A 299 23.93 -8.28 -0.91
CA GLN A 299 23.69 -8.07 0.53
C GLN A 299 22.77 -6.88 0.76
N SER A 300 21.91 -7.00 1.75
CA SER A 300 21.11 -5.89 2.24
C SER A 300 20.93 -5.92 3.75
N GLU A 301 20.78 -4.74 4.31
CA GLU A 301 20.46 -4.52 5.71
C GLU A 301 19.32 -3.50 5.79
N ARG A 302 18.33 -3.76 6.65
CA ARG A 302 17.20 -2.85 6.88
C ARG A 302 16.84 -2.83 8.36
N ASN A 303 16.69 -1.64 8.92
CA ASN A 303 16.13 -1.43 10.24
C ASN A 303 14.84 -0.62 10.13
N GLN A 304 13.76 -1.12 10.75
CA GLN A 304 12.47 -0.47 10.81
C GLN A 304 12.03 -0.31 12.25
N ALA A 305 11.65 0.91 12.62
CA ALA A 305 11.10 1.23 13.93
C ALA A 305 9.76 1.94 13.78
N MET A 306 8.86 1.65 14.69
CA MET A 306 7.54 2.29 14.79
C MET A 306 7.22 2.62 16.24
N PHE A 307 6.62 3.78 16.45
CA PHE A 307 5.97 4.16 17.69
C PHE A 307 4.57 4.70 17.39
N ARG A 308 3.57 4.21 18.14
CA ARG A 308 2.21 4.75 18.17
C ARG A 308 1.82 5.10 19.59
N GLY A 309 1.19 6.27 19.78
CA GLY A 309 0.59 6.69 21.03
C GLY A 309 -0.83 7.17 20.79
N ASP A 310 -1.80 6.61 21.54
CA ASP A 310 -3.21 7.03 21.47
C ASP A 310 -3.58 7.63 22.83
N TYR A 311 -4.05 8.87 22.84
CA TYR A 311 -4.45 9.60 24.05
C TYR A 311 -5.91 10.01 23.98
N GLN A 312 -6.71 9.45 24.86
CA GLN A 312 -8.10 9.83 25.05
C GLN A 312 -8.18 10.99 26.08
N TYR A 313 -8.28 12.23 25.59
CA TYR A 313 -8.38 13.40 26.45
C TYR A 313 -9.68 13.36 27.25
N ASP A 314 -10.80 13.18 26.55
CA ASP A 314 -12.15 12.96 27.09
C ASP A 314 -12.95 12.04 26.16
N ASN A 315 -14.26 11.90 26.39
CA ASN A 315 -15.12 11.01 25.58
C ASN A 315 -15.29 11.49 24.12
N ASN A 316 -15.01 12.76 23.86
CA ASN A 316 -15.22 13.36 22.54
C ASN A 316 -13.91 13.66 21.80
N ASN A 317 -12.78 13.68 22.53
CA ASN A 317 -11.50 14.08 21.96
C ASN A 317 -10.46 12.98 22.10
N ASN A 318 -9.96 12.52 20.96
CA ASN A 318 -8.92 11.51 20.86
C ASN A 318 -7.76 12.02 20.01
N PHE A 319 -6.53 11.73 20.44
CA PHE A 319 -5.32 12.07 19.73
C PHE A 319 -4.52 10.82 19.43
N THR A 320 -4.05 10.67 18.20
CA THR A 320 -3.14 9.59 17.80
C THR A 320 -1.87 10.21 17.27
N LEU A 321 -0.72 9.77 17.78
CA LEU A 321 0.61 10.05 17.27
C LEU A 321 1.18 8.79 16.68
N LEU A 322 1.68 8.86 15.44
CA LEU A 322 2.44 7.80 14.79
C LEU A 322 3.79 8.35 14.33
N PHE A 323 4.85 7.55 14.53
CA PHE A 323 6.16 7.80 13.96
C PHE A 323 6.75 6.51 13.42
N LEU A 324 7.26 6.57 12.18
CA LEU A 324 7.93 5.47 11.47
C LEU A 324 9.32 5.92 11.04
N ASN A 325 10.28 5.01 11.14
CA ASN A 325 11.62 5.18 10.62
C ASN A 325 12.10 3.90 9.95
N SER A 326 12.53 3.99 8.70
CA SER A 326 13.11 2.88 7.94
C SER A 326 14.44 3.32 7.34
N ILE A 327 15.51 2.61 7.68
CA ILE A 327 16.86 2.83 7.14
C ILE A 327 17.31 1.54 6.50
N ALA A 328 17.77 1.60 5.24
CA ALA A 328 18.21 0.42 4.51
C ALA A 328 19.45 0.69 3.68
N LYS A 329 20.20 -0.39 3.42
CA LYS A 329 21.32 -0.44 2.50
C LYS A 329 21.16 -1.66 1.62
N PHE A 330 21.41 -1.51 0.34
CA PHE A 330 21.37 -2.55 -0.66
C PHE A 330 22.61 -2.52 -1.51
N GLN A 331 23.23 -3.65 -1.70
CA GLN A 331 24.12 -3.90 -2.82
C GLN A 331 23.26 -4.19 -4.06
N ILE A 332 23.72 -3.77 -5.24
CA ILE A 332 23.05 -4.07 -6.51
C ILE A 332 23.68 -5.35 -7.07
N PRO A 333 22.89 -6.42 -7.24
CA PRO A 333 23.39 -7.68 -7.73
C PRO A 333 23.99 -7.56 -9.13
N THR A 334 25.06 -8.27 -9.39
CA THR A 334 25.79 -8.26 -10.65
C THR A 334 25.76 -9.63 -11.34
N LEU A 335 25.82 -9.63 -12.67
CA LEU A 335 25.91 -10.84 -13.49
C LEU A 335 27.39 -11.21 -13.67
N PRO A 336 27.82 -12.43 -13.25
CA PRO A 336 29.20 -12.83 -13.36
C PRO A 336 29.60 -13.18 -14.81
N GLY A 337 30.89 -13.08 -15.10
CA GLY A 337 31.49 -13.55 -16.36
C GLY A 337 31.17 -12.69 -17.58
N GLN A 338 30.80 -11.41 -17.37
CA GLN A 338 30.57 -10.48 -18.48
C GLN A 338 31.87 -10.16 -19.21
N VAL A 339 31.75 -9.88 -20.49
CA VAL A 339 32.90 -9.50 -21.35
C VAL A 339 33.08 -8.00 -21.32
N LEU A 340 34.32 -7.57 -21.18
CA LEU A 340 34.65 -6.14 -21.25
C LEU A 340 34.34 -5.59 -22.65
N ASN A 341 33.79 -4.36 -22.67
CA ASN A 341 33.61 -3.63 -23.91
C ASN A 341 34.94 -3.09 -24.46
N PRO A 342 35.46 -3.64 -25.60
CA PRO A 342 36.76 -3.25 -26.13
C PRO A 342 36.79 -1.78 -26.62
N SER A 343 35.64 -1.22 -27.01
CA SER A 343 35.53 0.16 -27.51
C SER A 343 35.87 1.20 -26.45
N VAL A 344 35.69 0.88 -25.15
CA VAL A 344 35.85 1.84 -24.06
C VAL A 344 37.00 1.54 -23.11
N VAL A 345 37.44 0.28 -22.99
CA VAL A 345 38.53 -0.09 -22.06
C VAL A 345 39.79 0.76 -22.28
N GLY A 346 40.11 1.06 -23.54
CA GLY A 346 41.22 1.94 -23.90
C GLY A 346 41.00 3.43 -23.59
N LEU A 347 39.78 3.85 -23.35
CA LEU A 347 39.39 5.23 -23.04
C LEU A 347 39.27 5.52 -21.54
N LEU A 348 39.32 4.45 -20.73
CA LEU A 348 39.31 4.59 -19.28
C LEU A 348 40.60 5.27 -18.76
N PRO A 349 40.58 5.88 -17.56
CA PRO A 349 41.72 6.57 -17.02
C PRO A 349 42.99 5.72 -17.05
N GLY A 350 44.14 6.32 -17.46
CA GLY A 350 45.41 5.58 -17.62
C GLY A 350 45.79 4.80 -16.37
N GLY A 351 46.07 3.48 -16.56
CA GLY A 351 46.42 2.55 -15.48
C GLY A 351 45.21 1.91 -14.76
N PHE A 352 43.95 2.27 -15.12
CA PHE A 352 42.78 1.60 -14.60
C PHE A 352 42.64 0.21 -15.24
N THR A 353 42.46 -0.80 -14.40
CA THR A 353 42.18 -2.17 -14.82
C THR A 353 40.81 -2.57 -14.29
N PRO A 354 39.83 -2.83 -15.15
CA PRO A 354 38.48 -3.25 -14.71
C PRO A 354 38.55 -4.53 -13.88
N VAL A 355 37.75 -4.59 -12.81
CA VAL A 355 37.58 -5.80 -12.02
C VAL A 355 36.63 -6.77 -12.76
N PRO A 356 36.62 -8.07 -12.45
CA PRO A 356 35.59 -8.99 -12.93
C PRO A 356 34.19 -8.47 -12.63
N SER A 357 33.22 -8.72 -13.53
CA SER A 357 31.87 -8.15 -13.43
C SER A 357 31.16 -8.49 -12.12
N GLU A 358 31.43 -9.65 -11.53
CA GLU A 358 30.90 -10.06 -10.23
C GLU A 358 31.44 -9.25 -9.03
N MET A 359 32.48 -8.41 -9.23
CA MET A 359 33.08 -7.54 -8.23
C MET A 359 32.72 -6.06 -8.38
N VAL A 360 31.90 -5.70 -9.36
CA VAL A 360 31.42 -4.32 -9.55
C VAL A 360 30.61 -3.88 -8.33
N ASP A 361 30.94 -2.71 -7.74
CA ASP A 361 30.41 -2.27 -6.44
C ASP A 361 29.39 -1.13 -6.57
N GLU A 362 28.18 -1.45 -6.98
CA GLU A 362 27.05 -0.51 -6.97
C GLU A 362 26.20 -0.68 -5.72
N ASN A 363 25.80 0.44 -5.10
CA ASN A 363 25.11 0.42 -3.81
C ASN A 363 24.00 1.47 -3.73
N GLN A 364 22.88 1.13 -3.06
CA GLN A 364 21.84 2.07 -2.69
C GLN A 364 21.65 2.18 -1.18
N LYS A 365 21.56 3.40 -0.68
CA LYS A 365 21.18 3.69 0.72
C LYS A 365 19.86 4.44 0.76
N GLU A 366 19.00 4.05 1.68
CA GLU A 366 17.68 4.62 1.84
C GLU A 366 17.43 5.06 3.28
N ASN A 367 16.74 6.19 3.42
CA ASN A 367 16.21 6.67 4.68
C ASN A 367 14.78 7.16 4.43
N ASN A 368 13.83 6.64 5.18
CA ASN A 368 12.43 6.96 5.04
C ASN A 368 11.82 7.18 6.44
N GLN A 369 11.39 8.40 6.71
CA GLN A 369 10.79 8.81 7.96
C GLN A 369 9.40 9.36 7.68
N TYR A 370 8.42 8.93 8.46
CA TYR A 370 7.05 9.39 8.37
C TYR A 370 6.47 9.58 9.76
N GLY A 371 5.67 10.60 9.91
CA GLY A 371 4.93 10.80 11.14
C GLY A 371 3.66 11.60 10.93
N HIS A 372 2.66 11.34 11.79
CA HIS A 372 1.44 12.12 11.83
C HIS A 372 0.92 12.28 13.25
N VAL A 373 0.13 13.34 13.43
CA VAL A 373 -0.72 13.55 14.59
C VAL A 373 -2.15 13.70 14.08
N VAL A 374 -3.06 12.90 14.60
CA VAL A 374 -4.49 12.96 14.28
C VAL A 374 -5.25 13.43 15.52
N TRP A 375 -6.05 14.46 15.40
CA TRP A 375 -7.07 14.84 16.35
C TRP A 375 -8.44 14.44 15.80
N ARG A 376 -9.13 13.61 16.54
CA ARG A 376 -10.51 13.26 16.27
C ARG A 376 -11.40 13.90 17.32
N HIS A 377 -12.47 14.56 16.88
CA HIS A 377 -13.45 15.21 17.72
C HIS A 377 -14.88 14.79 17.33
N ASP A 378 -15.60 14.26 18.30
CA ASP A 378 -17.00 13.92 18.17
C ASP A 378 -17.84 15.11 18.69
N ILE A 379 -18.36 15.93 17.78
CA ILE A 379 -19.23 17.08 18.12
C ILE A 379 -20.49 16.56 18.80
N ASN A 380 -21.06 15.51 18.24
CA ASN A 380 -22.16 14.73 18.80
C ASN A 380 -22.21 13.35 18.09
N ALA A 381 -23.17 12.52 18.45
CA ALA A 381 -23.33 11.18 17.91
C ALA A 381 -23.49 11.13 16.37
N ARG A 382 -23.89 12.21 15.70
CA ARG A 382 -24.08 12.28 14.25
C ARG A 382 -23.02 13.08 13.51
N ASN A 383 -22.23 13.87 14.22
CA ASN A 383 -21.26 14.79 13.65
C ASN A 383 -19.89 14.55 14.28
N PHE A 384 -18.92 14.23 13.46
CA PHE A 384 -17.56 14.09 13.92
C PHE A 384 -16.56 14.48 12.81
N PHE A 385 -15.38 14.88 13.20
CA PHE A 385 -14.30 15.15 12.26
C PHE A 385 -12.98 14.56 12.74
N SER A 386 -12.06 14.40 11.81
CA SER A 386 -10.67 14.16 12.05
C SER A 386 -9.81 15.21 11.36
N MET A 387 -8.80 15.69 12.06
CA MET A 387 -7.78 16.59 11.53
C MET A 387 -6.41 15.95 11.72
N ALA A 388 -5.67 15.78 10.65
CA ALA A 388 -4.34 15.20 10.66
C ALA A 388 -3.30 16.21 10.16
N GLY A 389 -2.21 16.36 10.94
CA GLY A 389 -0.98 16.96 10.47
C GLY A 389 0.06 15.86 10.25
N TYR A 390 0.80 15.88 9.13
CA TYR A 390 1.75 14.83 8.79
C TYR A 390 2.98 15.38 8.08
N PHE A 391 4.06 14.61 8.19
CA PHE A 391 5.29 14.87 7.46
C PHE A 391 5.90 13.57 6.95
N ARG A 392 6.70 13.68 5.90
CA ARG A 392 7.55 12.60 5.39
C ARG A 392 8.89 13.17 4.92
N HIS A 393 9.96 12.51 5.30
CA HIS A 393 11.29 12.71 4.74
C HIS A 393 11.76 11.41 4.11
N THR A 394 12.22 11.46 2.88
CA THR A 394 12.76 10.31 2.16
C THR A 394 14.05 10.70 1.47
N ARG A 395 15.06 9.85 1.56
CA ARG A 395 16.30 9.99 0.79
C ARG A 395 16.71 8.64 0.24
N ALA A 396 16.99 8.57 -1.05
CA ALA A 396 17.60 7.45 -1.72
C ALA A 396 18.89 7.91 -2.40
N THR A 397 20.00 7.29 -2.06
CA THR A 397 21.32 7.58 -2.63
C THR A 397 21.84 6.35 -3.31
N PHE A 398 21.86 6.35 -4.62
CA PHE A 398 22.50 5.34 -5.44
C PHE A 398 23.92 5.79 -5.82
N ARG A 399 24.89 4.91 -5.63
CA ARG A 399 26.29 5.11 -6.02
C ARG A 399 26.69 4.04 -7.01
N THR A 400 27.07 4.48 -8.19
CA THR A 400 27.70 3.62 -9.21
C THR A 400 29.18 3.43 -8.93
N ASP A 401 29.74 2.38 -9.52
CA ASP A 401 31.18 2.13 -9.72
C ASP A 401 31.54 2.51 -11.16
N PRO A 402 31.81 3.80 -11.43
CA PRO A 402 31.63 4.35 -12.77
C PRO A 402 32.56 3.75 -13.83
N PHE A 403 33.82 3.50 -13.49
CA PHE A 403 34.75 3.00 -14.48
C PHE A 403 34.58 1.50 -14.74
N ASN A 404 34.26 0.74 -13.69
CA ASN A 404 33.94 -0.67 -13.84
C ASN A 404 32.61 -0.83 -14.60
N VAL A 405 31.57 -0.07 -14.30
CA VAL A 405 30.29 -0.11 -15.02
C VAL A 405 30.49 0.20 -16.49
N LEU A 406 31.16 1.34 -16.82
CA LEU A 406 31.41 1.73 -18.22
C LEU A 406 32.19 0.67 -19.00
N ALA A 407 33.07 -0.09 -18.33
CA ALA A 407 33.85 -1.15 -18.97
C ALA A 407 32.98 -2.32 -19.48
N TYR A 408 31.73 -2.45 -19.01
CA TYR A 408 30.82 -3.54 -19.35
C TYR A 408 29.56 -3.10 -20.07
N VAL A 409 29.30 -1.80 -20.19
CA VAL A 409 28.13 -1.29 -20.93
C VAL A 409 28.29 -1.63 -22.42
N PRO A 410 27.30 -2.25 -23.09
CA PRO A 410 27.35 -2.51 -24.51
C PRO A 410 27.35 -1.20 -25.33
N ASP A 411 27.95 -1.22 -26.53
CA ASP A 411 28.01 -0.03 -27.41
C ASP A 411 26.62 0.46 -27.81
N GLU A 412 25.65 -0.43 -27.90
CA GLU A 412 24.26 -0.17 -28.25
C GLU A 412 23.46 0.40 -27.09
N ALA A 413 24.00 0.41 -25.86
CA ALA A 413 23.25 0.89 -24.71
C ALA A 413 22.91 2.38 -24.80
N GLU A 414 21.64 2.70 -24.60
CA GLU A 414 21.13 4.07 -24.60
C GLU A 414 20.38 4.35 -23.28
N PRO A 415 20.80 5.34 -22.53
CA PRO A 415 22.02 6.16 -22.69
C PRO A 415 23.29 5.37 -22.22
N PHE A 416 24.37 5.48 -22.99
CA PHE A 416 25.65 4.89 -22.62
C PHE A 416 26.30 5.65 -21.47
N SER A 417 26.08 5.19 -20.25
CA SER A 417 26.50 5.93 -19.06
C SER A 417 26.55 5.07 -17.81
N ALA A 418 27.30 5.53 -16.81
CA ALA A 418 27.23 5.09 -15.44
C ALA A 418 26.78 6.25 -14.56
N GLY A 419 25.67 6.10 -13.82
CA GLY A 419 25.05 7.20 -13.11
C GLY A 419 24.99 7.02 -11.60
N SER A 420 25.32 8.06 -10.84
CA SER A 420 24.99 8.15 -9.41
C SER A 420 23.87 9.16 -9.20
N GLN A 421 22.95 8.87 -8.28
CA GLN A 421 21.84 9.75 -7.95
C GLN A 421 21.67 9.89 -6.42
N ASP A 422 21.32 11.11 -5.99
CA ASP A 422 20.92 11.42 -4.62
C ASP A 422 19.60 12.17 -4.69
N ARG A 423 18.50 11.46 -4.38
CA ARG A 423 17.15 12.02 -4.35
C ARG A 423 16.70 12.19 -2.93
N THR A 424 16.28 13.40 -2.59
CA THR A 424 15.73 13.73 -1.27
C THR A 424 14.38 14.40 -1.43
N GLY A 425 13.40 13.92 -0.68
CA GLY A 425 12.06 14.48 -0.60
C GLY A 425 11.69 14.88 0.82
N TYR A 426 11.11 16.07 0.95
CA TYR A 426 10.48 16.56 2.17
C TYR A 426 9.03 16.89 1.85
N SER A 427 8.10 16.26 2.53
CA SER A 427 6.67 16.50 2.33
C SER A 427 6.00 16.74 3.66
N GLY A 428 5.06 17.65 3.70
CA GLY A 428 4.24 17.88 4.87
C GLY A 428 2.90 18.48 4.48
N GLY A 429 1.88 18.19 5.28
CA GLY A 429 0.55 18.62 4.95
C GLY A 429 -0.43 18.51 6.09
N VAL A 430 -1.65 18.96 5.81
CA VAL A 430 -2.80 18.89 6.69
C VAL A 430 -3.96 18.27 5.92
N ARG A 431 -4.67 17.37 6.58
CA ARG A 431 -5.90 16.75 6.09
C ARG A 431 -7.02 16.95 7.10
N PHE A 432 -8.20 17.23 6.60
CA PHE A 432 -9.43 17.35 7.37
C PHE A 432 -10.53 16.51 6.72
N ASP A 433 -11.14 15.63 7.50
CA ASP A 433 -12.29 14.81 7.11
C ASP A 433 -13.44 15.08 8.07
N TYR A 434 -14.60 15.41 7.55
CA TYR A 434 -15.83 15.61 8.30
C TYR A 434 -16.89 14.61 7.86
N THR A 435 -17.56 14.00 8.83
CA THR A 435 -18.67 13.07 8.60
C THR A 435 -19.92 13.56 9.31
N PHE A 436 -21.00 13.57 8.57
CA PHE A 436 -22.33 13.97 9.03
C PHE A 436 -23.38 12.92 8.69
N VAL A 437 -23.95 12.26 9.70
CA VAL A 437 -25.12 11.38 9.56
C VAL A 437 -26.36 12.26 9.55
N HIS A 438 -26.78 12.71 8.38
CA HIS A 438 -27.92 13.60 8.21
C HIS A 438 -29.24 12.91 8.57
N SER A 439 -29.43 11.69 8.06
CA SER A 439 -30.58 10.83 8.35
C SER A 439 -30.16 9.36 8.33
N LYS A 440 -31.12 8.44 8.43
CA LYS A 440 -30.87 7.00 8.24
C LYS A 440 -30.48 6.68 6.78
N GLU A 441 -30.91 7.52 5.85
CA GLU A 441 -30.70 7.36 4.42
C GLU A 441 -29.46 8.09 3.91
N HIS A 442 -29.00 9.16 4.58
CA HIS A 442 -27.94 10.04 4.10
C HIS A 442 -26.74 10.13 5.05
N LEU A 443 -25.57 9.70 4.58
CA LEU A 443 -24.29 9.84 5.23
C LEU A 443 -23.37 10.73 4.38
N ILE A 444 -23.18 11.97 4.82
CA ILE A 444 -22.40 12.97 4.09
C ILE A 444 -20.96 12.97 4.63
N LYS A 445 -20.00 12.90 3.72
CA LYS A 445 -18.57 13.03 4.01
C LYS A 445 -18.01 14.20 3.22
N ALA A 446 -17.23 15.06 3.84
CA ALA A 446 -16.56 16.18 3.18
C ALA A 446 -15.17 16.39 3.76
N GLY A 447 -14.27 17.01 3.00
CA GLY A 447 -12.97 17.29 3.53
C GLY A 447 -12.05 17.99 2.54
N PHE A 448 -10.84 18.24 3.01
CA PHE A 448 -9.77 18.82 2.20
C PHE A 448 -8.40 18.28 2.65
N GLN A 449 -7.44 18.39 1.76
CA GLN A 449 -6.04 18.11 2.03
C GLN A 449 -5.17 19.13 1.32
N VAL A 450 -4.11 19.57 1.98
CA VAL A 450 -3.11 20.47 1.40
C VAL A 450 -1.73 19.93 1.75
N ASP A 451 -0.93 19.69 0.72
CA ASP A 451 0.45 19.22 0.84
C ASP A 451 1.42 20.19 0.21
N ARG A 452 2.57 20.31 0.81
CA ARG A 452 3.76 20.92 0.23
C ARG A 452 4.87 19.87 0.16
N THR A 453 5.41 19.69 -1.03
CA THR A 453 6.55 18.79 -1.27
C THR A 453 7.72 19.56 -1.83
N GLN A 454 8.91 19.28 -1.32
CA GLN A 454 10.18 19.74 -1.87
C GLN A 454 10.97 18.50 -2.31
N ALA A 455 11.33 18.43 -3.57
CA ALA A 455 12.19 17.41 -4.14
C ALA A 455 13.56 18.01 -4.50
N ILE A 456 14.63 17.33 -4.11
CA ILE A 456 16.01 17.64 -4.44
C ILE A 456 16.58 16.42 -5.15
N ASN A 457 17.07 16.60 -6.37
CA ASN A 457 17.65 15.55 -7.18
C ASN A 457 19.04 15.96 -7.66
N LYS A 458 20.07 15.25 -7.24
CA LYS A 458 21.45 15.42 -7.67
C LYS A 458 21.84 14.19 -8.48
N THR A 459 22.15 14.41 -9.74
CA THR A 459 22.58 13.38 -10.66
C THR A 459 24.02 13.66 -11.07
N ARG A 460 24.84 12.63 -11.04
CA ARG A 460 26.19 12.62 -11.59
C ARG A 460 26.27 11.48 -12.59
N LEU A 461 26.56 11.81 -13.83
CA LEU A 461 26.61 10.87 -14.93
C LEU A 461 28.03 10.84 -15.48
N PHE A 462 28.59 9.64 -15.61
CA PHE A 462 29.87 9.35 -16.24
C PHE A 462 29.62 8.76 -17.62
N THR A 463 30.23 9.32 -18.64
CA THR A 463 30.03 8.94 -20.05
C THR A 463 31.25 9.38 -20.87
N PHE A 464 31.16 9.25 -22.20
CA PHE A 464 32.18 9.70 -23.16
C PHE A 464 31.58 10.77 -24.10
N LEU A 465 32.43 11.50 -24.76
CA LEU A 465 32.03 12.32 -25.92
C LEU A 465 31.65 11.39 -27.07
N ASP A 466 30.72 11.83 -27.89
CA ASP A 466 30.36 11.17 -29.14
C ASP A 466 31.21 11.75 -30.28
N ASP A 467 31.74 10.90 -31.16
CA ASP A 467 32.54 11.35 -32.34
C ASP A 467 31.64 11.82 -33.51
N GLY A 468 30.33 11.88 -33.35
CA GLY A 468 29.33 12.19 -34.35
C GLY A 468 28.97 10.99 -35.26
N LEU A 469 29.60 9.84 -35.06
CA LEU A 469 29.30 8.58 -35.72
C LEU A 469 28.73 7.55 -34.77
N GLY A 470 28.49 7.93 -33.52
CA GLY A 470 27.97 7.07 -32.48
C GLY A 470 29.03 6.32 -31.67
N ASN A 471 30.33 6.58 -31.88
CA ASN A 471 31.38 5.91 -31.14
C ASN A 471 31.84 6.75 -29.93
N PRO A 472 32.19 6.14 -28.81
CA PRO A 472 32.79 6.83 -27.68
C PRO A 472 34.18 7.36 -28.04
N THR A 473 34.48 8.58 -27.66
CA THR A 473 35.79 9.20 -27.91
C THR A 473 36.25 10.01 -26.72
N GLY A 474 37.59 10.25 -26.64
CA GLY A 474 38.18 10.97 -25.52
C GLY A 474 38.24 10.14 -24.25
N GLY A 475 38.47 10.80 -23.13
CA GLY A 475 38.37 10.15 -21.80
C GLY A 475 36.98 10.24 -21.18
N VAL A 476 36.81 9.59 -20.05
CA VAL A 476 35.55 9.65 -19.27
C VAL A 476 35.27 11.10 -18.83
N ILE A 477 34.13 11.61 -19.16
CA ILE A 477 33.62 12.92 -18.76
C ILE A 477 32.52 12.77 -17.71
N ASN A 478 32.23 13.87 -16.99
CA ASN A 478 31.25 13.91 -15.93
C ASN A 478 30.21 14.99 -16.18
N VAL A 479 28.95 14.61 -16.32
CA VAL A 479 27.81 15.52 -16.47
C VAL A 479 27.05 15.55 -15.15
N ASN A 480 26.85 16.75 -14.58
CA ASN A 480 26.20 16.92 -13.29
C ASN A 480 24.92 17.74 -13.45
N ALA A 481 23.91 17.36 -12.69
CA ALA A 481 22.69 18.17 -12.51
C ALA A 481 22.32 18.22 -11.04
N ASP A 482 21.98 19.39 -10.53
CA ASP A 482 21.41 19.64 -9.21
C ASP A 482 20.11 20.40 -9.38
N ASN A 483 19.00 19.73 -9.08
CA ASN A 483 17.66 20.25 -9.28
C ASN A 483 16.91 20.28 -7.96
N ARG A 484 16.25 21.42 -7.70
CA ARG A 484 15.36 21.58 -6.56
C ARG A 484 14.02 22.09 -7.04
N LEU A 485 12.97 21.34 -6.71
CA LEU A 485 11.59 21.67 -7.02
C LEU A 485 10.77 21.79 -5.74
N ILE A 486 9.80 22.69 -5.76
CA ILE A 486 8.79 22.82 -4.71
C ILE A 486 7.45 22.73 -5.39
N GLY A 487 6.59 21.89 -4.87
CA GLY A 487 5.24 21.68 -5.36
C GLY A 487 4.20 21.80 -4.26
N TRP A 488 3.01 22.19 -4.64
CA TRP A 488 1.82 22.22 -3.79
C TRP A 488 0.75 21.35 -4.41
N ARG A 489 0.01 20.64 -3.56
CA ARG A 489 -1.16 19.86 -3.92
C ARG A 489 -2.30 20.24 -3.00
N GLN A 490 -3.46 20.49 -3.58
CA GLN A 490 -4.68 20.90 -2.89
C GLN A 490 -5.82 20.02 -3.38
N GLU A 491 -6.57 19.48 -2.47
CA GLU A 491 -7.61 18.51 -2.73
C GLU A 491 -8.83 18.85 -1.90
N PHE A 492 -10.02 18.76 -2.50
CA PHE A 492 -11.29 18.99 -1.84
C PHE A 492 -12.27 17.91 -2.28
N TRP A 493 -13.11 17.42 -1.38
CA TRP A 493 -14.09 16.40 -1.70
C TRP A 493 -15.36 16.58 -0.88
N ILE A 494 -16.46 16.14 -1.48
CA ILE A 494 -17.73 15.93 -0.82
C ILE A 494 -18.39 14.70 -1.42
N GLN A 495 -19.03 13.90 -0.59
CA GLN A 495 -19.72 12.68 -0.99
C GLN A 495 -20.93 12.47 -0.11
N ASP A 496 -22.04 12.04 -0.72
CA ASP A 496 -23.22 11.52 -0.05
C ASP A 496 -23.35 10.02 -0.32
N GLN A 497 -23.48 9.23 0.75
CA GLN A 497 -23.94 7.85 0.68
C GLN A 497 -25.43 7.86 0.96
N TRP A 498 -26.21 7.76 -0.10
CA TRP A 498 -27.68 7.78 -0.04
C TRP A 498 -28.23 6.36 -0.16
N SER A 499 -28.94 5.90 0.89
CA SER A 499 -29.58 4.58 0.95
C SER A 499 -31.10 4.78 1.08
N PRO A 500 -31.84 4.98 -0.03
CA PRO A 500 -33.27 5.26 0.01
C PRO A 500 -34.11 4.10 0.58
N ASN A 501 -33.55 2.89 0.53
CA ASN A 501 -34.12 1.68 1.11
C ASN A 501 -33.04 0.63 1.36
N GLU A 502 -33.42 -0.56 1.84
CA GLU A 502 -32.49 -1.65 2.18
C GLU A 502 -31.80 -2.28 0.97
N HIS A 503 -32.29 -2.08 -0.25
CA HIS A 503 -31.77 -2.67 -1.47
C HIS A 503 -30.78 -1.78 -2.20
N TRP A 504 -31.02 -0.47 -2.22
CA TRP A 504 -30.25 0.47 -3.02
C TRP A 504 -29.38 1.36 -2.16
N THR A 505 -28.12 1.51 -2.56
CA THR A 505 -27.21 2.53 -2.04
C THR A 505 -26.53 3.24 -3.20
N PHE A 506 -26.55 4.57 -3.19
CA PHE A 506 -25.88 5.43 -4.15
C PHE A 506 -24.75 6.18 -3.42
N ASN A 507 -23.54 6.04 -3.90
CA ASN A 507 -22.37 6.79 -3.44
C ASN A 507 -22.07 7.88 -4.47
N LEU A 508 -22.49 9.12 -4.19
CA LEU A 508 -22.40 10.25 -5.10
C LEU A 508 -21.38 11.24 -4.59
N GLY A 509 -20.28 11.40 -5.30
CA GLY A 509 -19.19 12.25 -4.85
C GLY A 509 -18.60 13.13 -5.93
N VAL A 510 -17.98 14.21 -5.51
CA VAL A 510 -17.18 15.11 -6.34
C VAL A 510 -15.88 15.42 -5.62
N ARG A 511 -14.79 15.40 -6.37
CA ARG A 511 -13.46 15.75 -5.90
C ARG A 511 -12.86 16.81 -6.82
N GLY A 512 -12.20 17.80 -6.25
CA GLY A 512 -11.38 18.79 -6.96
C GLY A 512 -9.91 18.60 -6.57
N ASP A 513 -9.05 18.47 -7.57
CA ASP A 513 -7.61 18.34 -7.40
C ASP A 513 -6.91 19.50 -8.11
N VAL A 514 -5.94 20.14 -7.45
CA VAL A 514 -5.05 21.16 -8.02
C VAL A 514 -3.62 20.84 -7.63
N VAL A 515 -2.75 20.74 -8.60
CA VAL A 515 -1.31 20.59 -8.38
C VAL A 515 -0.58 21.79 -8.97
N GLN A 516 0.35 22.35 -8.22
CA GLN A 516 1.20 23.46 -8.61
C GLN A 516 2.65 22.98 -8.51
N TYR A 517 3.10 22.31 -9.58
CA TYR A 517 4.47 21.86 -9.77
C TYR A 517 5.20 22.86 -10.69
N GLN A 518 6.08 22.41 -11.57
CA GLN A 518 6.64 23.27 -12.64
C GLN A 518 5.53 23.78 -13.58
N ARG A 519 4.46 23.01 -13.70
CA ARG A 519 3.24 23.34 -14.42
C ARG A 519 2.06 23.23 -13.46
N GLY A 520 1.13 24.17 -13.53
CA GLY A 520 -0.15 24.07 -12.81
C GLY A 520 -1.13 23.19 -13.57
N GLU A 521 -1.69 22.19 -12.91
CA GLU A 521 -2.74 21.31 -13.44
C GLU A 521 -3.85 21.09 -12.42
N GLY A 522 -5.06 20.81 -12.90
CA GLY A 522 -6.16 20.47 -12.01
C GLY A 522 -7.28 19.74 -12.73
N GLN A 523 -8.16 19.14 -11.95
CA GLN A 523 -9.31 18.41 -12.43
C GLN A 523 -10.44 18.42 -11.42
N VAL A 524 -11.68 18.46 -11.93
CA VAL A 524 -12.87 18.09 -11.17
C VAL A 524 -13.25 16.65 -11.54
N SER A 525 -13.43 15.83 -10.53
CA SER A 525 -13.54 14.37 -10.64
C SER A 525 -14.85 13.90 -10.01
N PRO A 526 -15.93 13.74 -10.79
CA PRO A 526 -17.14 13.09 -10.31
C PRO A 526 -16.90 11.61 -10.04
N ARG A 527 -17.60 11.07 -9.05
CA ARG A 527 -17.62 9.66 -8.66
C ARG A 527 -19.01 9.21 -8.36
N ILE A 528 -19.44 8.16 -9.01
CA ILE A 528 -20.80 7.63 -8.91
C ILE A 528 -20.67 6.13 -8.68
N GLY A 529 -21.07 5.68 -7.51
CA GLY A 529 -21.18 4.28 -7.16
C GLY A 529 -22.63 3.91 -6.92
N VAL A 530 -23.04 2.74 -7.37
CA VAL A 530 -24.36 2.18 -7.13
C VAL A 530 -24.20 0.77 -6.63
N THR A 531 -24.88 0.44 -5.54
CA THR A 531 -24.93 -0.92 -5.00
C THR A 531 -26.38 -1.35 -4.91
N TYR A 532 -26.66 -2.54 -5.40
CA TYR A 532 -27.97 -3.18 -5.31
C TYR A 532 -27.85 -4.48 -4.52
N ARG A 533 -28.43 -4.52 -3.34
CA ARG A 533 -28.57 -5.72 -2.53
C ARG A 533 -29.85 -6.44 -2.90
N TYR A 534 -29.73 -7.51 -3.69
CA TYR A 534 -30.87 -8.33 -4.05
C TYR A 534 -31.47 -9.03 -2.82
N ASN A 535 -30.60 -9.59 -1.98
CA ASN A 535 -30.91 -10.22 -0.69
C ASN A 535 -29.65 -10.24 0.19
N PRO A 536 -29.69 -10.76 1.42
CA PRO A 536 -28.50 -10.84 2.29
C PRO A 536 -27.31 -11.60 1.69
N ALA A 537 -27.54 -12.52 0.74
CA ALA A 537 -26.51 -13.35 0.13
C ALA A 537 -25.99 -12.82 -1.21
N HIS A 538 -26.63 -11.83 -1.84
CA HIS A 538 -26.27 -11.37 -3.18
C HIS A 538 -26.33 -9.85 -3.29
N ALA A 539 -25.20 -9.26 -3.62
CA ALA A 539 -25.10 -7.82 -3.92
C ALA A 539 -24.38 -7.60 -5.26
N PHE A 540 -24.81 -6.55 -5.96
CA PHE A 540 -24.24 -6.10 -7.22
C PHE A 540 -23.79 -4.65 -7.07
N HIS A 541 -22.69 -4.28 -7.72
CA HIS A 541 -22.25 -2.91 -7.70
C HIS A 541 -21.77 -2.44 -9.07
N ALA A 542 -21.90 -1.16 -9.32
CA ALA A 542 -21.34 -0.47 -10.46
C ALA A 542 -20.70 0.83 -10.00
N PHE A 543 -19.62 1.21 -10.66
CA PHE A 543 -18.90 2.43 -10.35
C PHE A 543 -18.42 3.12 -11.62
N TYR A 544 -18.54 4.42 -11.63
CA TYR A 544 -17.88 5.32 -12.55
C TYR A 544 -17.12 6.38 -11.76
N GLY A 545 -15.87 6.62 -12.12
CA GLY A 545 -15.06 7.71 -11.55
C GLY A 545 -14.15 8.34 -12.57
N ARG A 546 -13.98 9.65 -12.46
CA ARG A 546 -12.89 10.35 -13.12
C ARG A 546 -11.72 10.41 -12.16
N LEU A 547 -10.54 9.95 -12.60
CA LEU A 547 -9.33 9.86 -11.77
C LEU A 547 -8.29 10.86 -12.26
N PHE A 548 -7.49 11.36 -11.33
CA PHE A 548 -6.42 12.31 -11.58
C PHE A 548 -5.17 11.85 -10.83
N THR A 549 -4.09 11.55 -11.58
CA THR A 549 -2.83 11.04 -11.03
C THR A 549 -1.68 11.94 -11.50
N PRO A 550 -1.21 12.86 -10.66
CA PRO A 550 -0.05 13.68 -10.99
C PRO A 550 1.23 12.84 -10.92
N PRO A 551 2.24 13.12 -11.76
CA PRO A 551 3.54 12.49 -11.64
C PRO A 551 4.22 12.90 -10.32
N ASN A 552 5.09 12.05 -9.79
CA ASN A 552 5.85 12.37 -8.59
C ASN A 552 6.82 13.54 -8.88
N LEU A 553 6.91 14.47 -7.93
CA LEU A 553 7.65 15.72 -8.13
C LEU A 553 9.15 15.51 -8.37
N GLU A 554 9.77 14.50 -7.73
CA GLU A 554 11.19 14.22 -7.92
C GLU A 554 11.48 13.60 -9.29
N ALA A 555 10.56 12.83 -9.83
CA ALA A 555 10.75 12.18 -11.13
C ALA A 555 10.72 13.18 -12.30
N ILE A 556 9.97 14.28 -12.18
CA ILE A 556 9.96 15.33 -13.20
C ILE A 556 11.14 16.29 -13.12
N SER A 557 11.95 16.21 -12.08
CA SER A 557 13.13 17.09 -11.89
C SER A 557 14.32 16.72 -12.79
N PHE A 558 14.26 15.57 -13.46
CA PHE A 558 15.36 15.01 -14.25
C PHE A 558 15.62 15.76 -15.56
N ALA A 559 14.66 16.50 -16.08
CA ALA A 559 14.67 17.15 -17.39
C ALA A 559 15.77 18.22 -17.64
N LYS A 560 16.74 18.38 -16.72
CA LYS A 560 17.79 19.41 -16.83
C LYS A 560 19.20 18.86 -17.04
N LEU A 561 19.33 17.56 -17.36
CA LEU A 561 20.62 16.99 -17.69
C LEU A 561 21.05 17.46 -19.09
N ASN A 562 22.19 18.13 -19.17
CA ASN A 562 22.75 18.55 -20.49
C ASN A 562 23.76 17.49 -20.96
N THR A 563 23.26 16.51 -21.69
CA THR A 563 24.05 15.39 -22.24
C THR A 563 24.40 15.58 -23.74
N GLY A 564 24.02 16.67 -24.34
CA GLY A 564 24.27 16.94 -25.77
C GLY A 564 25.75 16.77 -26.17
N GLY A 565 26.01 16.04 -27.26
CA GLY A 565 27.37 15.76 -27.75
C GLY A 565 28.10 14.65 -26.95
N THR A 566 27.39 13.92 -26.10
CA THR A 566 27.92 12.76 -25.35
C THR A 566 27.15 11.49 -25.71
N LYS A 567 27.76 10.33 -25.42
CA LYS A 567 27.12 9.02 -25.58
C LYS A 567 25.91 8.80 -24.65
N ALA A 568 25.71 9.70 -23.69
CA ALA A 568 24.52 9.71 -22.85
C ALA A 568 23.41 10.63 -23.34
N ALA A 569 23.57 11.22 -24.54
CA ALA A 569 22.51 12.03 -25.15
C ALA A 569 21.32 11.14 -25.53
N PRO A 570 20.08 11.49 -25.12
CA PRO A 570 18.93 10.70 -25.52
C PRO A 570 18.66 10.91 -27.01
N GLU A 571 18.18 9.89 -27.68
CA GLU A 571 17.71 10.00 -29.07
C GLU A 571 16.40 10.80 -29.16
N ASP A 572 15.54 10.72 -28.15
CA ASP A 572 14.32 11.51 -28.10
C ASP A 572 14.63 12.94 -27.64
N THR A 573 14.42 13.88 -28.54
CA THR A 573 14.52 15.33 -28.28
C THR A 573 13.20 15.91 -27.72
N THR A 574 12.10 15.15 -27.72
CA THR A 574 10.80 15.59 -27.19
C THR A 574 10.75 15.51 -25.67
N ASN A 575 11.53 16.35 -25.03
CA ASN A 575 11.69 16.38 -23.60
C ASN A 575 10.60 17.22 -22.90
N ASN A 576 9.35 16.93 -23.20
CA ASN A 576 8.22 17.53 -22.52
C ASN A 576 8.09 16.97 -21.09
N LEU A 577 7.74 17.81 -20.14
CA LEU A 577 7.41 17.33 -18.80
C LEU A 577 6.20 16.40 -18.85
N PRO A 578 6.26 15.22 -18.19
CA PRO A 578 5.10 14.35 -18.06
C PRO A 578 3.90 15.09 -17.45
N ARG A 579 2.74 14.90 -18.04
CA ARG A 579 1.48 15.49 -17.57
C ARG A 579 0.80 14.58 -16.57
N ALA A 580 -0.09 15.16 -15.75
CA ALA A 580 -0.94 14.38 -14.88
C ALA A 580 -1.87 13.47 -15.70
N GLU A 581 -1.87 12.18 -15.37
CA GLU A 581 -2.80 11.21 -15.96
C GLU A 581 -4.24 11.58 -15.60
N ARG A 582 -5.14 11.46 -16.57
CA ARG A 582 -6.59 11.74 -16.46
C ARG A 582 -7.37 10.57 -17.01
N ALA A 583 -7.97 9.81 -16.13
CA ALA A 583 -8.64 8.60 -16.53
C ALA A 583 -10.15 8.64 -16.26
N HIS A 584 -10.90 7.97 -17.15
CA HIS A 584 -12.25 7.50 -16.90
C HIS A 584 -12.17 6.04 -16.48
N TYR A 585 -12.69 5.72 -15.31
CA TYR A 585 -12.67 4.38 -14.75
C TYR A 585 -14.10 3.86 -14.58
N PHE A 586 -14.34 2.67 -15.10
CA PHE A 586 -15.62 1.97 -15.04
C PHE A 586 -15.41 0.62 -14.35
N GLN A 587 -16.31 0.24 -13.48
CA GLN A 587 -16.28 -1.07 -12.82
C GLN A 587 -17.71 -1.57 -12.63
N ILE A 588 -17.86 -2.87 -12.82
CA ILE A 588 -19.05 -3.61 -12.43
C ILE A 588 -18.62 -4.84 -11.64
N GLY A 589 -19.41 -5.22 -10.66
CA GLY A 589 -19.08 -6.41 -9.89
C GLY A 589 -20.25 -6.94 -9.11
N SER A 590 -20.04 -8.11 -8.52
CA SER A 590 -21.02 -8.76 -7.67
C SER A 590 -20.34 -9.56 -6.57
N THR A 591 -21.03 -9.69 -5.44
CA THR A 591 -20.59 -10.48 -4.29
C THR A 591 -21.71 -11.46 -3.93
N HIS A 592 -21.34 -12.71 -3.80
CA HIS A 592 -22.25 -13.81 -3.55
C HIS A 592 -21.79 -14.64 -2.34
N ALA A 593 -22.58 -14.68 -1.28
CA ALA A 593 -22.45 -15.70 -0.26
C ALA A 593 -23.03 -17.01 -0.85
N LEU A 594 -22.16 -17.90 -1.33
CA LEU A 594 -22.55 -19.16 -1.93
C LEU A 594 -23.09 -20.13 -0.87
N THR A 595 -22.51 -20.05 0.32
CA THR A 595 -22.89 -20.78 1.53
C THR A 595 -22.56 -19.92 2.73
N ASP A 596 -22.87 -20.35 3.93
CA ASP A 596 -22.50 -19.69 5.19
C ASP A 596 -20.99 -19.63 5.42
N TRP A 597 -20.20 -20.40 4.66
CA TRP A 597 -18.75 -20.54 4.76
C TRP A 597 -17.98 -20.17 3.48
N ALA A 598 -18.65 -19.74 2.40
CA ALA A 598 -18.01 -19.39 1.12
C ALA A 598 -18.60 -18.13 0.51
N THR A 599 -17.74 -17.17 0.17
CA THR A 599 -18.10 -15.93 -0.54
C THR A 599 -17.30 -15.82 -1.82
N LEU A 600 -17.98 -15.57 -2.93
CA LEU A 600 -17.42 -15.32 -4.25
C LEU A 600 -17.62 -13.84 -4.62
N GLN A 601 -16.55 -13.19 -5.07
CA GLN A 601 -16.58 -11.86 -5.67
C GLN A 601 -16.18 -11.97 -7.14
N LEU A 602 -16.89 -11.26 -8.02
CA LEU A 602 -16.63 -11.17 -9.45
C LEU A 602 -16.59 -9.70 -9.84
N THR A 603 -15.57 -9.30 -10.58
CA THR A 603 -15.39 -7.90 -11.00
C THR A 603 -14.90 -7.80 -12.42
N GLY A 604 -15.41 -6.84 -13.17
CA GLY A 604 -14.86 -6.40 -14.45
C GLY A 604 -14.59 -4.90 -14.42
N TYR A 605 -13.49 -4.47 -15.03
CA TYR A 605 -13.09 -3.07 -15.04
C TYR A 605 -12.57 -2.61 -16.40
N TYR A 606 -12.69 -1.30 -16.65
CA TYR A 606 -12.17 -0.64 -17.84
C TYR A 606 -11.71 0.78 -17.50
N LYS A 607 -10.44 1.10 -17.78
CA LYS A 607 -9.83 2.42 -17.61
C LYS A 607 -9.44 2.98 -18.98
N LEU A 608 -9.85 4.21 -19.26
CA LEU A 608 -9.43 5.02 -20.41
C LEU A 608 -8.63 6.21 -19.89
N ALA A 609 -7.38 6.32 -20.26
CA ALA A 609 -6.49 7.38 -19.77
C ALA A 609 -5.98 8.26 -20.90
N ASN A 610 -5.97 9.58 -20.66
CA ASN A 610 -5.12 10.52 -21.34
C ASN A 610 -3.87 10.73 -20.50
N TYR A 611 -2.72 10.80 -21.14
CA TYR A 611 -1.42 10.90 -20.48
C TYR A 611 -1.15 9.70 -19.55
N LEU A 612 -1.41 8.49 -20.07
CA LEU A 612 -1.13 7.27 -19.32
C LEU A 612 0.33 7.28 -18.89
N SER A 613 0.55 7.30 -17.58
CA SER A 613 1.89 7.36 -16.99
C SER A 613 2.50 5.98 -16.92
N ASP A 614 3.77 5.89 -17.25
CA ASP A 614 4.59 4.71 -17.01
C ASP A 614 5.95 5.13 -16.48
N ALA A 615 6.72 4.19 -15.96
CA ALA A 615 8.03 4.48 -15.40
C ALA A 615 9.10 3.66 -16.10
N GLY A 616 10.24 4.26 -16.32
CA GLY A 616 11.39 3.64 -16.93
C GLY A 616 12.66 3.94 -16.16
N GLN A 617 13.67 3.19 -16.46
CA GLN A 617 15.01 3.28 -15.89
C GLN A 617 15.87 4.17 -16.78
N PHE A 618 16.70 5.01 -16.18
CA PHE A 618 17.68 5.81 -16.92
C PHE A 618 19.09 5.21 -16.76
N GLY A 619 19.61 4.65 -17.84
CA GLY A 619 20.91 3.96 -17.82
C GLY A 619 20.96 2.86 -16.78
N THR A 620 22.02 2.76 -16.03
CA THR A 620 22.22 1.73 -14.99
C THR A 620 21.61 2.10 -13.64
N THR A 621 20.89 3.23 -13.51
CA THR A 621 20.38 3.69 -12.20
C THR A 621 19.09 2.97 -11.81
N PRO A 622 18.91 2.56 -10.56
CA PRO A 622 17.68 1.93 -10.08
C PRO A 622 16.54 2.93 -9.83
N LEU A 623 16.82 4.22 -9.86
CA LEU A 623 15.86 5.25 -9.56
C LEU A 623 15.04 5.59 -10.81
N LEU A 624 13.82 5.11 -10.85
CA LEU A 624 12.92 5.28 -11.98
C LEU A 624 12.56 6.75 -12.23
N ASN A 625 12.33 7.07 -13.49
CA ASN A 625 11.70 8.30 -13.94
C ASN A 625 10.39 7.97 -14.63
N TYR A 626 9.53 8.98 -14.83
CA TYR A 626 8.26 8.80 -15.50
C TYR A 626 8.33 9.29 -16.95
N PHE A 627 7.78 8.49 -17.83
CA PHE A 627 7.38 8.90 -19.17
C PHE A 627 5.85 8.82 -19.31
N ALA A 628 5.30 9.32 -20.39
CA ALA A 628 3.85 9.31 -20.56
C ALA A 628 3.48 9.08 -22.03
N PHE A 629 2.56 8.14 -22.23
CA PHE A 629 1.83 7.99 -23.49
C PHE A 629 0.85 9.15 -23.68
N GLU A 630 0.48 9.48 -24.92
CA GLU A 630 -0.60 10.44 -25.14
C GLU A 630 -1.94 9.93 -24.60
N ARG A 631 -2.20 8.64 -24.80
CA ARG A 631 -3.41 7.96 -24.36
C ARG A 631 -3.15 6.48 -24.12
N GLY A 632 -4.00 5.86 -23.33
CA GLY A 632 -3.93 4.43 -23.10
C GLY A 632 -5.21 3.89 -22.48
N TRP A 633 -5.25 2.58 -22.31
CA TRP A 633 -6.32 1.91 -21.62
C TRP A 633 -5.81 0.67 -20.88
N SER A 634 -6.50 0.34 -19.77
CA SER A 634 -6.38 -0.95 -19.12
C SER A 634 -7.76 -1.56 -18.93
N ARG A 635 -7.87 -2.88 -19.02
CA ARG A 635 -9.11 -3.62 -18.82
C ARG A 635 -8.83 -4.99 -18.22
N GLY A 636 -9.80 -5.53 -17.52
CA GLY A 636 -9.67 -6.87 -16.99
C GLY A 636 -10.92 -7.34 -16.28
N ALA A 637 -10.82 -8.58 -15.83
CA ALA A 637 -11.81 -9.22 -14.99
C ALA A 637 -11.09 -10.07 -13.95
N ASP A 638 -11.66 -10.11 -12.75
CA ASP A 638 -11.16 -10.93 -11.67
C ASP A 638 -12.28 -11.63 -10.92
N ALA A 639 -11.92 -12.77 -10.33
CA ALA A 639 -12.75 -13.55 -9.46
C ALA A 639 -11.97 -13.88 -8.19
N ALA A 640 -12.60 -13.72 -7.03
CA ALA A 640 -12.01 -14.07 -5.74
C ALA A 640 -12.99 -14.87 -4.90
N LEU A 641 -12.49 -15.95 -4.33
CA LEU A 641 -13.20 -16.83 -3.43
C LEU A 641 -12.58 -16.77 -2.04
N LYS A 642 -13.40 -16.54 -1.03
CA LYS A 642 -13.03 -16.68 0.38
C LYS A 642 -13.82 -17.82 1.00
N VAL A 643 -13.11 -18.70 1.71
CA VAL A 643 -13.69 -19.90 2.31
C VAL A 643 -13.34 -19.91 3.79
N TRP A 644 -14.34 -20.21 4.59
CA TRP A 644 -14.21 -20.44 6.03
C TRP A 644 -15.01 -21.69 6.41
N PHE A 645 -14.42 -22.83 6.09
CA PHE A 645 -15.07 -24.11 6.31
C PHE A 645 -14.66 -24.69 7.65
N MET A 646 -15.64 -24.90 8.54
CA MET A 646 -15.41 -25.24 9.96
C MET A 646 -14.47 -24.19 10.62
N GLU A 647 -14.28 -24.24 11.90
CA GLU A 647 -13.42 -23.32 12.64
C GLU A 647 -11.92 -23.47 12.31
N ASN A 648 -11.56 -24.56 11.65
CA ASN A 648 -10.18 -24.98 11.45
C ASN A 648 -9.65 -24.75 10.03
N LEU A 649 -10.50 -24.62 9.02
CA LEU A 649 -10.08 -24.53 7.63
C LEU A 649 -10.47 -23.18 7.04
N THR A 650 -9.49 -22.37 6.72
CA THR A 650 -9.67 -21.07 6.07
C THR A 650 -8.93 -21.03 4.76
N GLY A 651 -9.53 -20.43 3.74
CA GLY A 651 -8.90 -20.31 2.44
C GLY A 651 -9.32 -19.06 1.69
N ARG A 652 -8.48 -18.66 0.78
CA ARG A 652 -8.78 -17.66 -0.24
C ARG A 652 -8.11 -18.05 -1.54
N GLY A 653 -8.73 -17.72 -2.64
CA GLY A 653 -8.14 -17.88 -3.96
C GLY A 653 -8.66 -16.80 -4.87
N ASN A 654 -7.85 -16.42 -5.84
CA ASN A 654 -8.27 -15.50 -6.88
C ASN A 654 -7.63 -15.85 -8.22
N ILE A 655 -8.28 -15.39 -9.27
CA ILE A 655 -7.79 -15.41 -10.64
C ILE A 655 -8.14 -14.08 -11.29
N ALA A 656 -7.21 -13.50 -12.01
CA ALA A 656 -7.41 -12.24 -12.70
C ALA A 656 -6.81 -12.29 -14.10
N TRP A 657 -7.58 -11.78 -15.06
CA TRP A 657 -7.15 -11.54 -16.43
C TRP A 657 -7.13 -10.03 -16.68
N GLY A 658 -6.08 -9.53 -17.33
CA GLY A 658 -5.98 -8.12 -17.65
C GLY A 658 -5.05 -7.80 -18.80
N GLN A 659 -5.27 -6.64 -19.42
CA GLN A 659 -4.49 -6.09 -20.51
C GLN A 659 -4.34 -4.58 -20.36
N CYS A 660 -3.19 -4.06 -20.81
CA CYS A 660 -2.88 -2.64 -20.89
C CYS A 660 -2.25 -2.32 -22.24
N LYS A 661 -2.59 -1.14 -22.81
CA LYS A 661 -1.92 -0.58 -23.99
C LYS A 661 -1.76 0.93 -23.90
N GLY A 662 -0.60 1.40 -24.35
CA GLY A 662 -0.27 2.80 -24.56
C GLY A 662 -0.16 3.15 -26.06
N TYR A 663 -0.47 4.42 -26.41
CA TYR A 663 -0.46 4.94 -27.76
C TYR A 663 0.08 6.38 -27.79
N GLY A 664 0.95 6.64 -28.75
CA GLY A 664 1.57 7.97 -28.90
C GLY A 664 2.45 8.34 -27.72
N LEU A 665 3.41 9.22 -27.95
CA LEU A 665 4.34 9.66 -26.92
C LEU A 665 4.07 11.11 -26.54
N GLN A 666 3.68 11.36 -25.28
CA GLN A 666 3.55 12.70 -24.73
C GLN A 666 4.88 13.21 -24.19
N SER A 667 5.66 12.34 -23.55
CA SER A 667 6.98 12.62 -23.03
C SER A 667 7.79 11.33 -22.92
N GLY A 668 8.92 11.25 -23.60
CA GLY A 668 9.89 10.15 -23.45
C GLY A 668 10.80 10.33 -22.23
N HIS A 669 11.01 11.58 -21.83
CA HIS A 669 11.76 11.97 -20.63
C HIS A 669 13.14 11.30 -20.49
N PHE A 670 13.83 11.12 -21.66
CA PHE A 670 15.15 10.47 -21.77
C PHE A 670 15.19 8.97 -21.45
N LEU A 671 14.07 8.26 -21.51
CA LEU A 671 13.99 6.87 -21.06
C LEU A 671 13.82 5.86 -22.17
N LEU A 672 13.43 6.31 -23.37
CA LEU A 672 13.02 5.44 -24.46
C LEU A 672 14.03 5.48 -25.60
N GLU A 673 14.30 4.32 -26.18
CA GLU A 673 15.13 4.16 -27.38
C GLU A 673 14.31 4.50 -28.65
N ALA A 674 15.01 4.83 -29.75
CA ALA A 674 14.37 5.18 -31.02
C ALA A 674 13.41 4.11 -31.55
N ALA A 675 13.77 2.83 -31.40
CA ALA A 675 12.93 1.71 -31.79
C ALA A 675 11.64 1.64 -30.96
N GLU A 676 11.72 1.85 -29.65
CA GLU A 676 10.56 1.90 -28.76
C GLU A 676 9.64 3.07 -29.11
N ILE A 677 10.22 4.26 -29.36
CA ILE A 677 9.46 5.44 -29.77
C ILE A 677 8.73 5.20 -31.10
N ALA A 678 9.40 4.57 -32.07
CA ALA A 678 8.80 4.21 -33.33
C ALA A 678 7.60 3.27 -33.14
N ASP A 679 7.73 2.27 -32.28
CA ASP A 679 6.66 1.31 -31.97
C ASP A 679 5.48 1.95 -31.24
N ILE A 680 5.75 2.80 -30.25
CA ILE A 680 4.74 3.52 -29.47
C ILE A 680 3.90 4.45 -30.37
N THR A 681 4.54 5.09 -31.35
CA THR A 681 3.86 6.03 -32.26
C THR A 681 3.04 5.35 -33.36
N THR A 682 3.15 4.02 -33.50
CA THR A 682 2.30 3.28 -34.43
C THR A 682 0.83 3.32 -34.03
N SER A 683 -0.06 3.20 -35.00
CA SER A 683 -1.52 3.16 -34.75
C SER A 683 -1.98 1.97 -33.88
N SER A 684 -1.18 0.89 -33.80
CA SER A 684 -1.48 -0.29 -32.98
C SER A 684 -1.09 -0.14 -31.51
N GLY A 685 -0.27 0.88 -31.16
CA GLY A 685 0.27 1.09 -29.81
C GLY A 685 1.11 -0.11 -29.32
N VAL A 686 1.60 -0.03 -28.10
CA VAL A 686 2.37 -1.09 -27.43
C VAL A 686 1.66 -1.56 -26.17
N HIS A 687 1.91 -2.80 -25.76
CA HIS A 687 1.49 -3.27 -24.44
C HIS A 687 2.36 -2.63 -23.36
N CYS A 688 1.79 -2.46 -22.15
CA CYS A 688 2.60 -2.04 -21.01
C CYS A 688 3.56 -3.18 -20.63
N ASP A 689 4.82 -2.86 -20.32
CA ASP A 689 5.89 -3.84 -20.04
C ASP A 689 5.59 -4.74 -18.82
N HIS A 690 5.02 -4.15 -17.78
CA HIS A 690 4.65 -4.82 -16.53
C HIS A 690 3.30 -5.55 -16.59
N GLN A 691 2.70 -5.71 -17.76
CA GLN A 691 1.47 -6.49 -17.91
C GLN A 691 1.73 -7.99 -17.73
N GLN A 692 1.06 -8.59 -16.74
CA GLN A 692 0.84 -10.05 -16.69
C GLN A 692 -0.60 -10.35 -17.07
N THR A 693 -0.79 -11.01 -18.21
CA THR A 693 -2.14 -11.20 -18.78
C THR A 693 -3.03 -12.07 -17.90
N LEU A 694 -2.45 -13.06 -17.21
CA LEU A 694 -3.15 -13.92 -16.27
C LEU A 694 -2.35 -14.09 -14.99
N THR A 695 -2.99 -13.82 -13.86
CA THR A 695 -2.44 -14.06 -12.51
C THR A 695 -3.44 -14.87 -11.70
N ALA A 696 -2.94 -15.72 -10.82
CA ALA A 696 -3.79 -16.41 -9.85
C ALA A 696 -3.02 -16.65 -8.55
N SER A 697 -3.75 -16.62 -7.44
CA SER A 697 -3.19 -17.00 -6.15
C SER A 697 -4.20 -17.81 -5.34
N GLY A 698 -3.67 -18.69 -4.49
CA GLY A 698 -4.46 -19.46 -3.57
C GLY A 698 -3.73 -19.68 -2.26
N VAL A 699 -4.44 -19.56 -1.15
CA VAL A 699 -3.93 -19.82 0.21
C VAL A 699 -4.95 -20.68 0.92
N LEU A 700 -4.50 -21.78 1.51
CA LEU A 700 -5.31 -22.66 2.33
C LEU A 700 -4.60 -22.93 3.64
N SER A 701 -5.24 -22.60 4.75
CA SER A 701 -4.70 -22.76 6.11
C SER A 701 -5.59 -23.70 6.91
N TYR A 702 -4.99 -24.73 7.49
CA TYR A 702 -5.66 -25.68 8.36
C TYR A 702 -5.06 -25.64 9.75
N ARG A 703 -5.90 -25.45 10.77
CA ARG A 703 -5.50 -25.48 12.19
C ARG A 703 -5.75 -26.86 12.78
N LEU A 704 -4.65 -27.60 12.97
CA LEU A 704 -4.64 -28.93 13.56
C LEU A 704 -4.46 -28.82 15.08
N PHE A 705 -5.31 -29.50 15.85
CA PHE A 705 -5.26 -29.57 17.33
C PHE A 705 -5.14 -28.18 18.00
N GLU A 706 -5.83 -27.16 17.46
CA GLU A 706 -5.91 -25.78 17.99
C GLU A 706 -4.58 -25.00 18.06
N ARG A 707 -3.44 -25.67 18.02
CA ARG A 707 -2.12 -25.08 18.25
C ARG A 707 -1.19 -25.15 17.04
N THR A 708 -1.47 -26.01 16.09
CA THR A 708 -0.64 -26.18 14.89
C THR A 708 -1.39 -25.65 13.68
N THR A 709 -0.79 -24.71 12.96
CA THR A 709 -1.33 -24.22 11.69
C THR A 709 -0.45 -24.71 10.56
N ILE A 710 -1.07 -25.32 9.54
CA ILE A 710 -0.43 -25.75 8.30
C ILE A 710 -1.03 -24.90 7.19
N THR A 711 -0.18 -24.26 6.39
CA THR A 711 -0.63 -23.41 5.28
C THR A 711 0.07 -23.82 4.00
N GLY A 712 -0.71 -23.97 2.93
CA GLY A 712 -0.23 -24.06 1.56
C GLY A 712 -0.60 -22.80 0.78
N GLN A 713 0.31 -22.32 -0.03
CA GLN A 713 0.11 -21.19 -0.94
C GLN A 713 0.55 -21.56 -2.33
N VAL A 714 -0.20 -21.14 -3.34
CA VAL A 714 0.16 -21.22 -4.75
C VAL A 714 0.07 -19.82 -5.37
N LEU A 715 1.07 -19.47 -6.17
CA LEU A 715 1.12 -18.23 -6.96
C LEU A 715 1.40 -18.61 -8.42
N PHE A 716 0.55 -18.15 -9.31
CA PHE A 716 0.69 -18.34 -10.76
C PHE A 716 0.80 -16.99 -11.46
N ALA A 717 1.72 -16.86 -12.41
CA ALA A 717 1.89 -15.69 -13.25
C ALA A 717 2.20 -16.07 -14.69
N SER A 718 1.57 -15.39 -15.65
CA SER A 718 1.76 -15.64 -17.09
C SER A 718 3.05 -15.03 -17.66
N GLY A 719 3.91 -14.45 -16.83
CA GLY A 719 5.10 -13.70 -17.23
C GLY A 719 4.78 -12.24 -17.61
N LEU A 720 5.75 -11.35 -17.39
CA LEU A 720 5.67 -9.95 -17.83
C LEU A 720 5.81 -9.86 -19.35
N ARG A 721 5.44 -8.73 -19.92
CA ARG A 721 5.67 -8.45 -21.34
C ARG A 721 7.16 -8.29 -21.61
N THR A 722 7.58 -8.74 -22.79
CA THR A 722 8.93 -8.62 -23.31
C THR A 722 8.87 -8.54 -24.83
N ALA A 723 9.99 -8.28 -25.49
CA ALA A 723 10.16 -8.39 -26.93
C ALA A 723 11.19 -9.48 -27.24
N GLU A 724 11.04 -10.16 -28.38
CA GLU A 724 12.11 -10.94 -28.99
C GLU A 724 12.96 -9.99 -29.85
N GLU A 725 14.22 -10.31 -30.07
CA GLU A 725 15.15 -9.51 -30.85
C GLU A 725 14.56 -9.16 -32.24
N GLY A 726 14.51 -7.88 -32.57
CA GLY A 726 13.92 -7.35 -33.81
C GLY A 726 12.38 -7.41 -33.87
N ALA A 727 11.71 -7.83 -32.84
CA ALA A 727 10.24 -7.81 -32.76
C ALA A 727 9.76 -6.47 -32.15
N LYS A 728 8.46 -6.21 -32.30
CA LYS A 728 7.83 -5.02 -31.72
C LYS A 728 7.94 -5.02 -30.20
N THR A 729 8.20 -3.85 -29.61
CA THR A 729 8.26 -3.62 -28.15
C THR A 729 7.06 -4.26 -27.44
N ASN A 730 7.34 -5.02 -26.39
CA ASN A 730 6.36 -5.68 -25.52
C ASN A 730 5.37 -6.62 -26.27
N SER A 731 5.79 -7.19 -27.39
CA SER A 731 4.94 -8.06 -28.24
C SER A 731 4.83 -9.50 -27.72
N SER A 732 5.77 -9.97 -26.89
CA SER A 732 5.85 -11.32 -26.36
C SER A 732 5.64 -11.35 -24.83
N HIS A 733 5.88 -12.49 -24.20
CA HIS A 733 5.81 -12.72 -22.76
C HIS A 733 7.01 -13.51 -22.26
N SER A 734 7.51 -13.16 -21.09
CA SER A 734 8.39 -14.02 -20.31
C SER A 734 7.70 -15.35 -20.00
N PRO A 735 8.46 -16.45 -19.78
CA PRO A 735 7.87 -17.74 -19.44
C PRO A 735 6.95 -17.69 -18.23
N THR A 736 5.87 -18.46 -18.28
CA THR A 736 4.96 -18.64 -17.15
C THR A 736 5.64 -19.35 -15.98
N TYR A 737 5.24 -19.03 -14.76
CA TYR A 737 5.73 -19.73 -13.58
C TYR A 737 4.62 -19.98 -12.56
N THR A 738 4.83 -21.04 -11.75
CA THR A 738 3.94 -21.38 -10.63
C THR A 738 4.77 -21.70 -9.40
N ILE A 739 4.54 -20.97 -8.32
CA ILE A 739 5.29 -21.08 -7.10
C ILE A 739 4.41 -21.70 -6.01
N TYR A 740 4.93 -22.74 -5.36
CA TYR A 740 4.28 -23.39 -4.22
C TYR A 740 5.07 -23.09 -2.95
N ASN A 741 4.38 -22.53 -1.96
CA ASN A 741 4.94 -22.22 -0.65
C ASN A 741 4.19 -23.00 0.43
N PHE A 742 4.90 -23.41 1.47
CA PHE A 742 4.34 -24.14 2.61
C PHE A 742 4.81 -23.52 3.92
N SER A 743 3.95 -23.59 4.92
CA SER A 743 4.25 -23.16 6.28
C SER A 743 3.65 -24.13 7.28
N ILE A 744 4.40 -24.41 8.34
CA ILE A 744 3.88 -25.03 9.55
C ILE A 744 4.29 -24.21 10.74
N SER A 745 3.36 -23.92 11.63
CA SER A 745 3.64 -23.24 12.90
C SER A 745 2.93 -23.92 14.05
N HIS A 746 3.59 -23.95 15.20
CA HIS A 746 3.06 -24.55 16.42
C HIS A 746 3.23 -23.61 17.61
N VAL A 747 2.15 -23.44 18.38
CA VAL A 747 2.14 -22.59 19.59
C VAL A 747 2.25 -23.48 20.82
N ILE A 748 3.32 -23.26 21.60
CA ILE A 748 3.60 -23.95 22.85
C ILE A 748 3.19 -23.01 24.00
N PRO A 749 2.19 -23.34 24.79
CA PRO A 749 1.90 -22.57 26.01
C PRO A 749 3.04 -22.79 27.02
N LEU A 750 3.47 -21.71 27.64
CA LEU A 750 4.51 -21.77 28.67
C LEU A 750 3.87 -21.78 30.07
N PRO A 751 4.52 -22.34 31.08
CA PRO A 751 3.97 -22.43 32.43
C PRO A 751 3.89 -21.07 33.17
N TRP A 752 4.36 -19.99 32.55
CA TRP A 752 4.45 -18.66 33.19
C TRP A 752 3.32 -17.74 32.67
N HIS A 753 2.33 -17.47 33.48
CA HIS A 753 1.34 -16.37 33.34
C HIS A 753 0.82 -16.12 31.90
N GLY A 754 0.36 -17.15 31.22
CA GLY A 754 -0.23 -17.04 29.89
C GLY A 754 0.75 -16.73 28.75
N GLN A 755 2.05 -16.87 29.00
CA GLN A 755 3.07 -16.72 27.96
C GLN A 755 3.02 -17.88 26.96
N LYS A 756 3.47 -17.62 25.74
CA LYS A 756 3.45 -18.60 24.64
C LYS A 756 4.75 -18.52 23.87
N PHE A 757 5.15 -19.64 23.29
CA PHE A 757 6.26 -19.68 22.34
C PHE A 757 5.77 -20.26 21.01
N LEU A 758 5.98 -19.58 19.91
CA LEU A 758 5.67 -20.06 18.57
C LEU A 758 6.95 -20.55 17.90
N ILE A 759 6.90 -21.75 17.35
CA ILE A 759 7.90 -22.28 16.43
C ILE A 759 7.25 -22.37 15.06
N GLY A 760 7.93 -21.89 14.02
CA GLY A 760 7.48 -21.98 12.65
C GLY A 760 8.57 -22.43 11.70
N PHE A 761 8.16 -23.11 10.65
CA PHE A 761 9.02 -23.54 9.54
C PHE A 761 8.31 -23.24 8.23
N ASP A 762 9.03 -22.62 7.30
CA ASP A 762 8.49 -22.16 6.03
C ASP A 762 9.36 -22.65 4.87
N ILE A 763 8.72 -23.08 3.79
CA ILE A 763 9.35 -23.44 2.52
C ILE A 763 8.77 -22.51 1.44
N VAL A 764 9.64 -21.71 0.84
CA VAL A 764 9.29 -20.87 -0.31
C VAL A 764 9.79 -21.55 -1.58
N ASN A 765 8.97 -21.54 -2.65
CA ASN A 765 9.25 -22.24 -3.91
C ASN A 765 9.64 -23.71 -3.69
N ALA A 766 8.77 -24.46 -3.07
CA ALA A 766 9.04 -25.85 -2.63
C ALA A 766 9.45 -26.79 -3.78
N LEU A 767 8.98 -26.54 -5.00
CA LEU A 767 9.32 -27.33 -6.18
C LEU A 767 10.62 -26.87 -6.87
N ASP A 768 11.28 -25.85 -6.34
CA ASP A 768 12.52 -25.26 -6.86
C ASP A 768 12.43 -24.85 -8.34
N GLN A 769 11.27 -24.28 -8.72
CA GLN A 769 11.08 -23.79 -10.07
C GLN A 769 12.08 -22.67 -10.37
N LYS A 770 12.82 -22.79 -11.47
CA LYS A 770 13.70 -21.73 -11.96
C LYS A 770 12.88 -20.79 -12.86
N TYR A 771 12.85 -19.51 -12.53
CA TYR A 771 12.08 -18.53 -13.29
C TYR A 771 12.71 -17.15 -13.17
N PHE A 772 12.48 -16.34 -14.19
CA PHE A 772 12.72 -14.92 -14.15
C PHE A 772 11.41 -14.16 -13.93
N ILE A 773 11.45 -13.14 -13.10
CA ILE A 773 10.36 -12.19 -12.88
C ILE A 773 10.31 -11.26 -14.07
N ASN A 774 11.48 -10.71 -14.45
CA ASN A 774 11.70 -9.89 -15.63
C ASN A 774 12.95 -10.36 -16.35
N GLN A 775 12.95 -10.27 -17.67
CA GLN A 775 14.12 -10.56 -18.52
C GLN A 775 14.62 -9.24 -19.09
N GLY A 776 15.86 -8.89 -18.78
CA GLY A 776 16.56 -7.72 -19.30
C GLY A 776 17.75 -8.13 -20.13
N GLU A 777 18.18 -7.28 -21.02
CA GLU A 777 19.30 -7.49 -21.97
C GLU A 777 20.60 -6.88 -21.49
N GLY A 778 20.57 -6.02 -20.47
CA GLY A 778 21.75 -5.37 -19.92
C GLY A 778 22.74 -6.34 -19.27
N SER A 779 24.02 -6.00 -19.33
CA SER A 779 25.09 -6.83 -18.74
C SER A 779 25.43 -6.44 -17.30
N ILE A 780 25.14 -5.20 -16.89
CA ILE A 780 25.43 -4.67 -15.56
C ILE A 780 24.33 -3.72 -15.09
N GLY A 781 24.23 -3.54 -13.77
CA GLY A 781 23.20 -2.70 -13.15
C GLY A 781 21.83 -3.37 -13.15
N LEU A 782 20.77 -2.58 -13.18
CA LEU A 782 19.39 -3.09 -13.10
C LEU A 782 18.74 -3.41 -14.44
N GLY A 783 19.42 -3.16 -15.56
CA GLY A 783 18.99 -3.61 -16.89
C GLY A 783 19.16 -5.11 -17.13
N VAL A 784 19.75 -5.85 -16.19
CA VAL A 784 19.89 -7.32 -16.25
C VAL A 784 18.58 -8.02 -15.93
N SER A 785 18.51 -9.31 -16.25
CA SER A 785 17.39 -10.17 -15.86
C SER A 785 17.27 -10.26 -14.33
N HIS A 786 16.04 -10.41 -13.82
CA HIS A 786 15.75 -10.54 -12.39
C HIS A 786 15.17 -11.91 -12.09
N ALA A 787 15.96 -12.77 -11.43
CA ALA A 787 15.58 -14.14 -11.10
C ALA A 787 14.69 -14.20 -9.87
N GLY A 788 13.66 -15.03 -9.92
CA GLY A 788 12.82 -15.34 -8.77
C GLY A 788 13.55 -16.15 -7.69
N MET A 789 12.96 -16.20 -6.49
CA MET A 789 13.55 -16.88 -5.34
C MET A 789 13.61 -18.40 -5.59
N PRO A 790 14.77 -19.05 -5.46
CA PRO A 790 14.87 -20.51 -5.51
C PRO A 790 14.23 -21.12 -4.26
N ARG A 791 14.13 -22.46 -4.20
CA ARG A 791 13.64 -23.13 -3.00
C ARG A 791 14.43 -22.67 -1.77
N SER A 792 13.70 -22.10 -0.82
CA SER A 792 14.27 -21.45 0.36
C SER A 792 13.55 -21.89 1.62
N PHE A 793 14.29 -22.03 2.70
CA PHE A 793 13.83 -22.54 3.99
C PHE A 793 14.01 -21.45 5.04
N PHE A 794 12.97 -21.23 5.87
CA PHE A 794 13.03 -20.26 6.96
C PHE A 794 12.49 -20.86 8.25
N PHE A 795 12.99 -20.36 9.37
CA PHE A 795 12.58 -20.73 10.72
C PHE A 795 12.15 -19.50 11.49
N ARG A 796 11.13 -19.67 12.34
CA ARG A 796 10.61 -18.64 13.23
C ARG A 796 10.57 -19.14 14.65
N GLY A 797 11.11 -18.35 15.58
CA GLY A 797 10.92 -18.54 17.00
C GLY A 797 10.40 -17.24 17.60
N GLN A 798 9.23 -17.25 18.23
CA GLN A 798 8.62 -16.06 18.80
C GLN A 798 8.10 -16.32 20.19
N TRP A 799 8.59 -15.55 21.15
CA TRP A 799 8.12 -15.56 22.52
C TRP A 799 7.14 -14.43 22.76
N PHE A 800 5.95 -14.75 23.25
CA PHE A 800 4.91 -13.79 23.63
C PHE A 800 4.77 -13.73 25.15
N PHE A 801 4.72 -12.51 25.70
CA PHE A 801 4.63 -12.24 27.12
C PHE A 801 3.70 -11.07 27.45
#